data_14d81d47654c6251ba49ef6c9f861d02
#
_entry.id   14d81d47654c6251ba49ef6c9f861d02
#
_cell.length_a   1.000
_cell.length_b   1.000
_cell.length_c   1.000
_cell.angle_alpha   90.00
_cell.angle_beta   90.00
_cell.angle_gamma   90.00
#
_symmetry.space_group_name_H-M   'P 1'
#
loop_
_entity.id
_entity.type
_entity.pdbx_description
1 polymer ?
#
loop_
_entity_poly.entity_id
_entity_poly.type
_entity_poly.pdbx_seq_one_letter_code
_entity_poly.pdbx_strand_id
1 'polypeptide(L)'
;MNETNDTITSNATLEGFELPLMPLREVVMSPHSIMPLLVGREASIKAIESAVNDYGKRICLVTQREPELEKPDPADLYAVGVVGRVLQYMRLPEGPIKVLFEGLYRISWRPLTPEDQENPFGTDAFPKVVVTPLPIMRNDGPETEALVRATKEILAEYAHTNKKLTPEILSAVSALRDPGQLADTILPLLKIEYPKKQEALELADPGQRLEKVYEFLNTEMERVSMERRIKSRVKDQMDKNQREYYLSEQIKAINKEMGREDDPQAEIAELEQMLKAKNMPEEAREKGMSELKKLRMMAPASAEYAIVRNYVDWILELPWNDMRETSIDIPEARAILDADHFGLEKPKQRILEFLAVQKLTNALKGPILCLVGPPGVGKTSLARSVATATGREYVRLSLGGVRDEAEIRGHRRTYVGAMPGKIIMALKRAKSSNPLFCLDEIDKMSSDYRGDPASALLEVLDPEQNKTFNDHYLDIDYDLSKVFFITTANSLHNIPAPLQDRMEIIELSSYLEVEKKHIARDFLLPRQIKEHGLKPGNISLPEETLTEVIRSYTREAGVRSLEREIGALCRKTAIKLVEGGNLDQCVTITPEDLESYLGVKKYRMDEKSPKVGVVNGLAYTGVGGVLLNVETVIMPGKGNVATTGKIGEVMSESAKAALSYVRSRAAALGLKPDFHSEIDIHTHFPEGATPKDGPSAGIAITTSLVSALLGIPVRHDVAMTGEVTLRGRVLPIGGLREKLLAASRAEMATVIIPRDNAKDLKEVPDEILQTLRIELVDHVDEVLPIALDAPEDAIWDKSDCPSLIESLRRHHEPAVTTAQ
;
A
#
# COMPACT_ATOMS: atom_id res chain seq x y z
N MET A 1 61.33 -3.05 -11.75
CA MET A 1 62.16 -3.44 -10.61
C MET A 1 61.37 -3.18 -9.35
N ASN A 2 61.06 -4.22 -8.66
CA ASN A 2 60.37 -4.38 -7.37
C ASN A 2 59.01 -3.67 -7.21
N GLU A 3 58.02 -4.30 -7.76
CA GLU A 3 56.62 -4.25 -7.28
C GLU A 3 56.58 -5.13 -6.02
N THR A 4 56.51 -4.53 -4.84
CA THR A 4 56.11 -5.23 -3.61
C THR A 4 54.60 -5.41 -3.60
N ASN A 5 54.17 -6.62 -3.88
CA ASN A 5 52.83 -7.11 -3.61
C ASN A 5 52.57 -7.04 -2.10
N ASP A 6 51.86 -6.01 -1.64
CA ASP A 6 51.25 -5.94 -0.29
C ASP A 6 49.96 -6.77 -0.24
N THR A 7 50.12 -8.09 -0.35
CA THR A 7 49.05 -9.04 -0.03
C THR A 7 49.09 -9.30 1.48
N ILE A 8 48.18 -8.68 2.23
CA ILE A 8 48.00 -8.98 3.66
C ILE A 8 47.40 -10.37 3.78
N THR A 9 48.26 -11.39 3.95
CA THR A 9 47.86 -12.76 4.31
C THR A 9 47.94 -12.93 5.83
N SER A 10 46.77 -13.26 6.41
CA SER A 10 46.46 -13.99 7.64
C SER A 10 47.25 -13.73 8.94
N ASN A 11 46.48 -13.39 10.01
CA ASN A 11 46.79 -13.56 11.44
C ASN A 11 48.02 -12.81 12.03
N ALA A 12 48.07 -11.47 11.80
CA ALA A 12 48.71 -10.57 12.74
C ALA A 12 47.65 -9.71 13.41
N THR A 13 47.70 -9.50 14.71
CA THR A 13 46.95 -8.47 15.44
C THR A 13 47.14 -7.16 14.73
N LEU A 14 46.06 -6.67 14.05
CA LEU A 14 46.07 -5.44 13.28
C LEU A 14 46.15 -4.27 14.27
N GLU A 15 47.38 -3.84 14.63
CA GLU A 15 47.57 -2.60 15.37
C GLU A 15 47.04 -1.43 14.54
N GLY A 16 46.16 -0.61 15.15
CA GLY A 16 45.63 0.59 14.49
C GLY A 16 46.77 1.59 14.20
N PHE A 17 46.71 2.23 13.06
CA PHE A 17 47.67 3.28 12.66
C PHE A 17 46.96 4.60 12.36
N GLU A 18 47.69 5.70 12.51
CA GLU A 18 47.13 7.04 12.33
C GLU A 18 47.08 7.43 10.86
N LEU A 19 45.95 8.04 10.45
CA LEU A 19 45.77 8.71 9.15
C LEU A 19 45.05 10.05 9.28
N PRO A 20 45.31 10.99 8.36
CA PRO A 20 44.45 12.14 8.16
C PRO A 20 43.07 11.70 7.74
N LEU A 21 42.00 12.33 8.29
CA LEU A 21 40.62 12.08 7.95
C LEU A 21 40.08 13.14 6.98
N MET A 22 39.38 12.71 5.95
CA MET A 22 38.59 13.55 5.08
C MET A 22 37.13 13.12 5.08
N PRO A 23 36.22 13.92 5.68
CA PRO A 23 34.78 13.68 5.61
C PRO A 23 34.27 13.93 4.19
N LEU A 24 33.46 12.96 3.68
CA LEU A 24 32.84 13.01 2.36
C LEU A 24 31.37 13.44 2.47
N ARG A 25 30.91 14.35 1.58
CA ARG A 25 29.51 14.77 1.46
C ARG A 25 28.83 14.00 0.35
N GLU A 26 27.70 13.36 0.65
CA GLU A 26 26.85 12.64 -0.34
C GLU A 26 27.58 11.62 -1.23
N VAL A 27 28.81 11.27 -0.88
CA VAL A 27 29.63 10.35 -1.65
C VAL A 27 30.17 9.25 -0.74
N VAL A 28 30.05 8.01 -1.18
CA VAL A 28 30.62 6.84 -0.52
C VAL A 28 31.76 6.31 -1.39
N MET A 29 32.95 6.23 -0.81
CA MET A 29 34.11 5.61 -1.46
C MET A 29 34.03 4.12 -1.27
N SER A 30 34.24 3.35 -2.34
CA SER A 30 34.34 1.89 -2.29
C SER A 30 35.77 1.43 -2.53
N PRO A 31 36.21 0.29 -1.96
CA PRO A 31 37.45 -0.35 -2.37
C PRO A 31 37.53 -0.56 -3.88
N HIS A 32 38.71 -0.56 -4.43
CA HIS A 32 38.98 -0.77 -5.86
C HIS A 32 38.31 0.25 -6.80
N SER A 33 37.72 1.31 -6.28
CA SER A 33 37.12 2.37 -7.09
C SER A 33 38.06 3.56 -7.26
N ILE A 34 38.03 4.18 -8.42
CA ILE A 34 38.75 5.43 -8.68
C ILE A 34 37.73 6.55 -8.85
N MET A 35 37.86 7.60 -8.02
CA MET A 35 36.88 8.66 -7.99
C MET A 35 37.53 10.06 -7.99
N PRO A 36 37.15 10.94 -8.92
CA PRO A 36 37.54 12.33 -8.87
C PRO A 36 36.65 13.11 -7.91
N LEU A 37 37.24 13.82 -6.96
CA LEU A 37 36.53 14.68 -6.02
C LEU A 37 37.00 16.12 -6.12
N LEU A 38 36.09 17.05 -5.95
CA LEU A 38 36.37 18.47 -5.84
C LEU A 38 36.31 18.86 -4.35
N VAL A 39 37.47 19.29 -3.79
CA VAL A 39 37.62 19.54 -2.36
C VAL A 39 37.83 21.03 -2.14
N GLY A 40 36.92 21.68 -1.41
CA GLY A 40 36.96 23.11 -1.13
C GLY A 40 37.18 23.45 0.35
N ARG A 41 36.98 22.51 1.29
CA ARG A 41 37.20 22.76 2.73
C ARG A 41 38.67 22.87 3.05
N GLU A 42 39.06 23.91 3.78
CA GLU A 42 40.48 24.15 4.15
C GLU A 42 41.07 23.00 4.97
N ALA A 43 40.32 22.46 5.93
CA ALA A 43 40.80 21.32 6.73
C ALA A 43 40.98 20.06 5.86
N SER A 44 40.09 19.77 4.91
CA SER A 44 40.23 18.65 3.97
C SER A 44 41.43 18.84 3.01
N ILE A 45 41.69 20.06 2.58
CA ILE A 45 42.87 20.41 1.74
C ILE A 45 44.17 20.13 2.51
N LYS A 46 44.26 20.59 3.76
CA LYS A 46 45.39 20.33 4.63
C LYS A 46 45.57 18.84 4.93
N ALA A 47 44.48 18.11 5.13
CA ALA A 47 44.54 16.67 5.31
C ALA A 47 45.11 15.93 4.09
N ILE A 48 44.73 16.36 2.87
CA ILE A 48 45.25 15.80 1.62
C ILE A 48 46.77 16.14 1.45
N GLU A 49 47.16 17.38 1.72
CA GLU A 49 48.55 17.78 1.63
C GLU A 49 49.45 17.00 2.63
N SER A 50 48.98 16.84 3.88
CA SER A 50 49.67 16.00 4.86
C SER A 50 49.69 14.53 4.44
N ALA A 51 48.59 14.00 3.91
CA ALA A 51 48.52 12.63 3.40
C ALA A 51 49.56 12.35 2.32
N VAL A 52 49.80 13.32 1.43
CA VAL A 52 50.80 13.21 0.34
C VAL A 52 52.24 13.30 0.87
N ASN A 53 52.50 14.20 1.82
CA ASN A 53 53.82 14.47 2.33
C ASN A 53 54.28 13.49 3.42
N ASP A 54 53.37 13.15 4.38
CA ASP A 54 53.77 12.49 5.62
C ASP A 54 53.21 11.06 5.75
N TYR A 55 52.14 10.69 5.03
CA TYR A 55 51.44 9.42 5.20
C TYR A 55 51.44 8.55 3.94
N GLY A 56 52.47 8.70 3.08
CA GLY A 56 52.63 7.84 1.89
C GLY A 56 51.43 7.86 0.93
N LYS A 57 50.79 9.06 0.80
CA LYS A 57 49.62 9.31 -0.02
C LYS A 57 48.33 8.60 0.45
N ARG A 58 48.32 8.09 1.69
CA ARG A 58 47.12 7.40 2.26
C ARG A 58 46.32 8.39 3.11
N ILE A 59 44.99 8.30 3.01
CA ILE A 59 44.05 9.14 3.73
C ILE A 59 42.83 8.33 4.11
N CYS A 60 42.21 8.61 5.27
CA CYS A 60 40.97 8.02 5.69
C CYS A 60 39.78 8.78 5.08
N LEU A 61 38.94 8.10 4.35
CA LEU A 61 37.75 8.66 3.70
C LEU A 61 36.47 8.07 4.39
N VAL A 62 35.70 8.95 5.01
CA VAL A 62 34.48 8.57 5.74
C VAL A 62 33.33 9.47 5.32
N THR A 63 32.16 8.89 5.04
CA THR A 63 30.96 9.63 4.63
C THR A 63 30.28 10.27 5.85
N GLN A 64 29.78 11.50 5.70
CA GLN A 64 28.97 12.20 6.69
C GLN A 64 27.53 11.68 6.65
N ARG A 65 26.88 11.64 7.83
CA ARG A 65 25.45 11.35 7.93
C ARG A 65 24.60 12.53 7.44
N GLU A 66 25.00 13.75 7.84
CA GLU A 66 24.36 15.00 7.42
C GLU A 66 25.32 15.78 6.50
N PRO A 67 25.02 15.94 5.21
CA PRO A 67 25.93 16.56 4.24
C PRO A 67 26.16 18.06 4.46
N GLU A 68 25.23 18.74 5.12
CA GLU A 68 25.27 20.20 5.28
C GLU A 68 26.25 20.67 6.37
N LEU A 69 26.62 19.78 7.30
CA LEU A 69 27.56 20.13 8.36
C LEU A 69 28.96 20.47 7.83
N GLU A 70 29.44 21.66 8.19
CA GLU A 70 30.78 22.08 7.77
C GLU A 70 31.88 21.42 8.60
N LYS A 71 31.67 21.24 9.90
CA LYS A 71 32.59 20.57 10.82
C LYS A 71 31.85 19.42 11.49
N PRO A 72 31.91 18.20 10.92
CA PRO A 72 31.26 17.05 11.51
C PRO A 72 32.00 16.56 12.75
N ASP A 73 31.26 16.24 13.80
CA ASP A 73 31.73 15.53 14.97
C ASP A 73 31.86 14.01 14.68
N PRO A 74 32.56 13.24 15.54
CA PRO A 74 32.65 11.79 15.35
C PRO A 74 31.31 11.07 15.23
N ALA A 75 30.25 11.58 15.88
CA ALA A 75 28.89 11.02 15.82
C ALA A 75 28.19 11.26 14.46
N ASP A 76 28.60 12.29 13.74
CA ASP A 76 28.04 12.66 12.43
C ASP A 76 28.65 11.88 11.28
N LEU A 77 29.60 11.01 11.56
CA LEU A 77 30.31 10.19 10.58
C LEU A 77 29.84 8.73 10.68
N TYR A 78 29.89 8.04 9.55
CA TYR A 78 29.61 6.59 9.54
C TYR A 78 30.77 5.80 10.16
N ALA A 79 30.45 4.65 10.77
CA ALA A 79 31.43 3.83 11.49
C ALA A 79 32.45 3.15 10.57
N VAL A 80 32.07 2.86 9.34
CA VAL A 80 32.92 2.22 8.34
C VAL A 80 33.31 3.21 7.27
N GLY A 81 34.61 3.30 7.02
CA GLY A 81 35.17 4.10 5.94
C GLY A 81 36.12 3.30 5.07
N VAL A 82 36.84 3.97 4.21
CA VAL A 82 37.83 3.38 3.27
C VAL A 82 39.14 4.14 3.37
N VAL A 83 40.27 3.42 3.40
CA VAL A 83 41.57 4.05 3.16
C VAL A 83 41.69 4.35 1.67
N GLY A 84 41.79 5.61 1.35
CA GLY A 84 42.07 6.11 -0.01
C GLY A 84 43.54 6.39 -0.25
N ARG A 85 43.99 6.20 -1.48
CA ARG A 85 45.27 6.63 -1.98
C ARG A 85 45.10 7.83 -2.91
N VAL A 86 45.82 8.90 -2.68
CA VAL A 86 45.86 10.07 -3.57
C VAL A 86 46.67 9.71 -4.80
N LEU A 87 46.05 9.56 -5.96
CA LEU A 87 46.72 9.29 -7.24
C LEU A 87 47.24 10.55 -7.85
N GLN A 88 46.41 11.60 -7.91
CA GLN A 88 46.75 12.88 -8.50
C GLN A 88 45.92 13.99 -7.83
N TYR A 89 46.52 15.15 -7.61
CA TYR A 89 45.80 16.32 -7.21
C TYR A 89 46.26 17.56 -8.01
N MET A 90 45.33 18.47 -8.25
CA MET A 90 45.56 19.69 -9.02
C MET A 90 44.79 20.85 -8.33
N ARG A 91 45.51 21.93 -8.02
CA ARG A 91 44.93 23.16 -7.55
C ARG A 91 44.31 23.93 -8.72
N LEU A 92 43.04 24.33 -8.56
CA LEU A 92 42.38 25.21 -9.52
C LEU A 92 42.68 26.67 -9.19
N PRO A 93 42.63 27.58 -10.18
CA PRO A 93 42.96 28.99 -9.98
C PRO A 93 42.11 29.72 -8.92
N GLU A 94 40.90 29.23 -8.63
CA GLU A 94 39.95 29.83 -7.69
C GLU A 94 39.79 29.06 -6.37
N GLY A 95 40.81 28.35 -5.92
CA GLY A 95 40.88 27.82 -4.55
C GLY A 95 40.59 26.34 -4.31
N PRO A 96 39.56 25.67 -4.87
CA PRO A 96 39.31 24.25 -4.62
C PRO A 96 40.37 23.34 -5.32
N ILE A 97 40.61 22.17 -4.72
CA ILE A 97 41.53 21.19 -5.28
C ILE A 97 40.72 20.05 -5.93
N LYS A 98 41.08 19.70 -7.17
CA LYS A 98 40.57 18.48 -7.80
C LYS A 98 41.54 17.34 -7.49
N VAL A 99 41.04 16.27 -6.85
CA VAL A 99 41.83 15.13 -6.40
C VAL A 99 41.25 13.85 -6.97
N LEU A 100 42.11 12.98 -7.43
CA LEU A 100 41.77 11.63 -7.86
C LEU A 100 42.16 10.63 -6.76
N PHE A 101 41.15 9.99 -6.16
CA PHE A 101 41.36 9.00 -5.12
C PHE A 101 41.11 7.59 -5.66
N GLU A 102 41.90 6.66 -5.16
CA GLU A 102 41.73 5.23 -5.32
C GLU A 102 41.40 4.62 -3.95
N GLY A 103 40.25 3.91 -3.83
CA GLY A 103 39.91 3.18 -2.62
C GLY A 103 40.73 1.90 -2.51
N LEU A 104 41.36 1.70 -1.36
CA LEU A 104 42.22 0.52 -1.14
C LEU A 104 41.47 -0.60 -0.43
N TYR A 105 41.05 -0.38 0.80
CA TYR A 105 40.34 -1.35 1.64
C TYR A 105 39.46 -0.67 2.68
N ARG A 106 38.49 -1.40 3.22
CA ARG A 106 37.57 -0.95 4.26
C ARG A 106 38.26 -0.92 5.62
N ILE A 107 37.84 0.06 6.42
CA ILE A 107 38.36 0.24 7.78
C ILE A 107 37.21 0.57 8.75
N SER A 108 37.44 0.22 10.01
CA SER A 108 36.84 0.90 11.13
C SER A 108 37.80 1.97 11.65
N TRP A 109 37.28 3.00 12.25
CA TRP A 109 38.09 4.11 12.73
C TRP A 109 37.63 4.55 14.12
N ARG A 110 38.54 5.22 14.83
CA ARG A 110 38.21 5.87 16.11
C ARG A 110 38.95 7.23 16.17
N PRO A 111 38.37 8.19 16.92
CA PRO A 111 39.03 9.46 17.17
C PRO A 111 40.40 9.26 17.78
N LEU A 112 41.31 10.21 17.52
CA LEU A 112 42.67 10.14 18.05
C LEU A 112 42.73 10.37 19.57
N THR A 113 41.90 11.31 20.05
CA THR A 113 41.76 11.71 21.44
C THR A 113 40.28 11.62 21.90
N PRO A 114 39.74 10.40 22.10
CA PRO A 114 38.32 10.23 22.43
C PRO A 114 37.92 10.82 23.78
N GLU A 115 38.89 11.12 24.67
CA GLU A 115 38.66 11.73 26.00
C GLU A 115 38.50 13.27 25.91
N ASP A 116 38.97 13.90 24.85
CA ASP A 116 38.91 15.35 24.60
C ASP A 116 37.63 15.66 23.80
N GLN A 117 36.56 16.13 24.51
CA GLN A 117 35.30 16.47 23.87
C GLN A 117 35.38 17.74 22.99
N GLU A 118 36.33 18.64 23.23
CA GLU A 118 36.50 19.86 22.43
C GLU A 118 37.31 19.59 21.15
N ASN A 119 38.21 18.62 21.17
CA ASN A 119 39.05 18.29 20.01
C ASN A 119 39.30 16.79 19.88
N PRO A 120 38.28 15.99 19.57
CA PRO A 120 38.38 14.51 19.52
C PRO A 120 39.32 14.02 18.40
N PHE A 121 39.60 14.87 17.41
CA PHE A 121 40.51 14.55 16.30
C PHE A 121 41.96 14.98 16.52
N GLY A 122 42.29 15.56 17.67
CA GLY A 122 43.66 15.74 18.17
C GLY A 122 44.47 16.86 17.53
N THR A 123 43.96 17.61 16.55
CA THR A 123 44.65 18.77 15.97
C THR A 123 43.68 19.81 15.42
N ASP A 124 44.00 21.09 15.56
CA ASP A 124 43.23 22.22 15.02
C ASP A 124 43.37 22.42 13.51
N ALA A 125 44.41 21.81 12.90
CA ALA A 125 44.71 22.06 11.49
C ALA A 125 43.91 21.18 10.52
N PHE A 126 43.72 19.91 10.85
CA PHE A 126 42.93 18.95 10.11
C PHE A 126 42.65 17.69 10.98
N PRO A 127 41.51 16.98 10.78
CA PRO A 127 41.19 15.82 11.61
C PRO A 127 42.13 14.63 11.36
N LYS A 128 42.50 13.95 12.45
CA LYS A 128 43.26 12.67 12.43
C LYS A 128 42.50 11.59 13.16
N VAL A 129 42.65 10.36 12.69
CA VAL A 129 41.95 9.18 13.25
C VAL A 129 42.91 7.98 13.31
N VAL A 130 42.66 7.09 14.23
CA VAL A 130 43.28 5.76 14.27
C VAL A 130 42.41 4.81 13.46
N VAL A 131 42.95 4.24 12.41
CA VAL A 131 42.25 3.31 11.51
C VAL A 131 42.65 1.88 11.78
N THR A 132 41.70 0.97 11.73
CA THR A 132 41.89 -0.49 11.83
C THR A 132 41.30 -1.15 10.60
N PRO A 133 42.07 -1.86 9.77
CA PRO A 133 41.58 -2.58 8.63
C PRO A 133 40.54 -3.61 9.04
N LEU A 134 39.41 -3.66 8.30
CA LEU A 134 38.40 -4.70 8.50
C LEU A 134 38.85 -6.03 7.89
N PRO A 135 38.66 -7.16 8.58
CA PRO A 135 39.09 -8.47 8.09
C PRO A 135 38.35 -8.82 6.78
N ILE A 136 39.10 -9.42 5.85
CA ILE A 136 38.53 -9.95 4.61
C ILE A 136 38.00 -11.35 4.92
N MET A 137 36.68 -11.48 5.00
CA MET A 137 36.01 -12.79 5.11
C MET A 137 35.99 -13.43 3.71
N ARG A 138 36.24 -14.74 3.65
CA ARG A 138 36.06 -15.53 2.42
C ARG A 138 34.77 -16.34 2.56
N ASN A 139 33.93 -16.25 1.55
CA ASN A 139 32.68 -17.01 1.45
C ASN A 139 32.63 -17.65 0.05
N ASP A 140 33.18 -18.88 -0.06
CA ASP A 140 33.33 -19.61 -1.31
C ASP A 140 32.20 -20.67 -1.47
N GLY A 141 31.00 -20.43 -0.97
CA GLY A 141 29.87 -21.35 -1.08
C GLY A 141 29.24 -21.39 -2.50
N PRO A 142 28.60 -22.51 -2.88
CA PRO A 142 27.95 -22.63 -4.19
C PRO A 142 26.83 -21.58 -4.41
N GLU A 143 26.18 -21.13 -3.34
CA GLU A 143 25.17 -20.05 -3.38
C GLU A 143 25.82 -18.73 -3.78
N THR A 144 27.00 -18.44 -3.26
CA THR A 144 27.76 -17.23 -3.59
C THR A 144 28.24 -17.22 -5.04
N GLU A 145 28.65 -18.38 -5.58
CA GLU A 145 29.01 -18.49 -7.00
C GLU A 145 27.79 -18.26 -7.92
N ALA A 146 26.61 -18.77 -7.54
CA ALA A 146 25.38 -18.53 -8.28
C ALA A 146 25.01 -17.04 -8.26
N LEU A 147 25.15 -16.39 -7.10
CA LEU A 147 24.88 -14.96 -6.94
C LEU A 147 25.85 -14.10 -7.78
N VAL A 148 27.14 -14.46 -7.84
CA VAL A 148 28.14 -13.80 -8.70
C VAL A 148 27.73 -13.86 -10.17
N ARG A 149 27.24 -15.01 -10.65
CA ARG A 149 26.75 -15.15 -12.04
C ARG A 149 25.51 -14.30 -12.29
N ALA A 150 24.51 -14.41 -11.42
CA ALA A 150 23.28 -13.65 -11.54
C ALA A 150 23.52 -12.13 -11.52
N THR A 151 24.43 -11.66 -10.65
CA THR A 151 24.79 -10.23 -10.57
C THR A 151 25.45 -9.75 -11.87
N LYS A 152 26.32 -10.54 -12.49
CA LYS A 152 26.94 -10.20 -13.77
C LYS A 152 25.95 -10.15 -14.92
N GLU A 153 24.98 -11.08 -14.96
CA GLU A 153 23.93 -11.12 -15.99
C GLU A 153 23.05 -9.87 -15.91
N ILE A 154 22.59 -9.51 -14.73
CA ILE A 154 21.77 -8.30 -14.52
C ILE A 154 22.57 -7.03 -14.80
N LEU A 155 23.85 -6.99 -14.41
CA LEU A 155 24.71 -5.84 -14.72
C LEU A 155 24.91 -5.67 -16.24
N ALA A 156 25.04 -6.74 -16.99
CA ALA A 156 25.12 -6.69 -18.45
C ALA A 156 23.84 -6.14 -19.08
N GLU A 157 22.69 -6.55 -18.55
CA GLU A 157 21.39 -6.00 -18.97
C GLU A 157 21.23 -4.51 -18.58
N TYR A 158 21.63 -4.14 -17.37
CA TYR A 158 21.65 -2.75 -16.91
C TYR A 158 22.55 -1.85 -17.76
N ALA A 159 23.67 -2.37 -18.24
CA ALA A 159 24.60 -1.65 -19.10
C ALA A 159 23.99 -1.25 -20.45
N HIS A 160 23.10 -2.06 -21.03
CA HIS A 160 22.35 -1.68 -22.24
C HIS A 160 21.47 -0.44 -22.04
N THR A 161 21.16 -0.11 -20.79
CA THR A 161 20.31 1.03 -20.43
C THR A 161 21.11 2.23 -19.94
N ASN A 162 22.33 2.04 -19.44
CA ASN A 162 23.14 3.07 -18.81
C ASN A 162 24.38 3.38 -19.65
N LYS A 163 24.35 4.48 -20.39
CA LYS A 163 25.47 4.94 -21.26
C LYS A 163 26.80 5.20 -20.55
N LYS A 164 26.84 5.22 -19.21
CA LYS A 164 28.06 5.41 -18.42
C LYS A 164 28.84 4.10 -18.23
N LEU A 165 28.21 2.94 -18.49
CA LEU A 165 28.88 1.64 -18.42
C LEU A 165 29.49 1.33 -19.78
N THR A 166 30.77 1.58 -19.90
CA THR A 166 31.52 1.28 -21.13
C THR A 166 31.85 -0.21 -21.25
N PRO A 167 32.09 -0.73 -22.47
CA PRO A 167 32.47 -2.12 -22.67
C PRO A 167 33.72 -2.53 -21.89
N GLU A 168 34.65 -1.59 -21.65
CA GLU A 168 35.85 -1.83 -20.88
C GLU A 168 35.54 -2.12 -19.40
N ILE A 169 34.60 -1.35 -18.81
CA ILE A 169 34.16 -1.56 -17.42
C ILE A 169 33.47 -2.93 -17.29
N LEU A 170 32.61 -3.28 -18.24
CA LEU A 170 31.94 -4.60 -18.24
C LEU A 170 32.92 -5.76 -18.37
N SER A 171 33.94 -5.60 -19.22
CA SER A 171 35.00 -6.59 -19.36
C SER A 171 35.79 -6.77 -18.07
N ALA A 172 36.15 -5.66 -17.41
CA ALA A 172 36.87 -5.68 -16.12
C ALA A 172 36.01 -6.36 -15.03
N VAL A 173 34.72 -6.02 -14.90
CA VAL A 173 33.81 -6.62 -13.91
C VAL A 173 33.54 -8.11 -14.20
N SER A 174 33.44 -8.50 -15.46
CA SER A 174 33.21 -9.91 -15.83
C SER A 174 34.38 -10.83 -15.47
N ALA A 175 35.59 -10.27 -15.39
CA ALA A 175 36.79 -11.01 -14.99
C ALA A 175 36.90 -11.27 -13.48
N LEU A 176 36.20 -10.48 -12.64
CA LEU A 176 36.23 -10.63 -11.18
C LEU A 176 35.49 -11.92 -10.76
N ARG A 177 36.11 -12.66 -9.83
CA ARG A 177 35.50 -13.87 -9.23
C ARG A 177 35.16 -13.69 -7.76
N ASP A 178 35.88 -12.83 -7.08
CA ASP A 178 35.65 -12.54 -5.65
C ASP A 178 34.37 -11.75 -5.47
N PRO A 179 33.42 -12.22 -4.64
CA PRO A 179 32.13 -11.57 -4.43
C PRO A 179 32.24 -10.18 -3.81
N GLY A 180 33.22 -9.99 -2.91
CA GLY A 180 33.50 -8.70 -2.26
C GLY A 180 34.02 -7.68 -3.25
N GLN A 181 35.01 -8.02 -4.08
CA GLN A 181 35.55 -7.13 -5.12
C GLN A 181 34.46 -6.80 -6.16
N LEU A 182 33.63 -7.80 -6.52
CA LEU A 182 32.52 -7.58 -7.44
C LEU A 182 31.54 -6.58 -6.90
N ALA A 183 31.09 -6.73 -5.65
CA ALA A 183 30.18 -5.80 -4.99
C ALA A 183 30.77 -4.40 -4.89
N ASP A 184 32.01 -4.29 -4.42
CA ASP A 184 32.69 -3.00 -4.22
C ASP A 184 32.94 -2.25 -5.55
N THR A 185 33.09 -2.98 -6.67
CA THR A 185 33.27 -2.40 -8.01
C THR A 185 31.94 -1.96 -8.62
N ILE A 186 30.85 -2.68 -8.38
CA ILE A 186 29.52 -2.35 -8.94
C ILE A 186 28.86 -1.22 -8.19
N LEU A 187 28.97 -1.18 -6.86
CA LEU A 187 28.27 -0.24 -5.99
C LEU A 187 28.41 1.24 -6.40
N PRO A 188 29.61 1.76 -6.79
CA PRO A 188 29.74 3.14 -7.28
C PRO A 188 29.03 3.42 -8.58
N LEU A 189 28.79 2.40 -9.42
CA LEU A 189 28.18 2.54 -10.75
C LEU A 189 26.66 2.70 -10.69
N LEU A 190 26.05 2.35 -9.54
CA LEU A 190 24.61 2.43 -9.34
C LEU A 190 24.15 3.86 -9.03
N LYS A 191 23.00 4.23 -9.55
CA LYS A 191 22.34 5.52 -9.31
C LYS A 191 21.41 5.46 -8.11
N ILE A 192 21.95 5.08 -6.97
CA ILE A 192 21.23 5.01 -5.70
C ILE A 192 21.77 6.06 -4.73
N GLU A 193 20.98 6.41 -3.74
CA GLU A 193 21.30 7.36 -2.69
C GLU A 193 22.51 6.89 -1.86
N TYR A 194 23.32 7.84 -1.38
CA TYR A 194 24.55 7.52 -0.64
C TYR A 194 24.32 6.74 0.65
N PRO A 195 23.21 6.91 1.43
CA PRO A 195 22.99 6.08 2.63
C PRO A 195 22.86 4.59 2.31
N LYS A 196 22.20 4.24 1.19
CA LYS A 196 22.09 2.85 0.72
C LYS A 196 23.45 2.28 0.28
N LYS A 197 24.30 3.11 -0.34
CA LYS A 197 25.67 2.70 -0.67
C LYS A 197 26.49 2.44 0.58
N GLN A 198 26.30 3.26 1.60
CA GLN A 198 26.98 3.11 2.88
C GLN A 198 26.51 1.84 3.62
N GLU A 199 25.20 1.57 3.62
CA GLU A 199 24.63 0.33 4.17
C GLU A 199 25.30 -0.91 3.57
N ALA A 200 25.47 -0.95 2.25
CA ALA A 200 26.19 -2.05 1.60
C ALA A 200 27.67 -2.11 1.99
N LEU A 201 28.34 -0.95 2.09
CA LEU A 201 29.77 -0.89 2.49
C LEU A 201 30.01 -1.41 3.91
N GLU A 202 29.05 -1.25 4.82
CA GLU A 202 29.12 -1.67 6.23
C GLU A 202 28.99 -3.19 6.40
N LEU A 203 28.38 -3.91 5.45
CA LEU A 203 28.25 -5.37 5.53
C LEU A 203 29.61 -6.06 5.53
N ALA A 204 29.89 -6.81 6.60
CA ALA A 204 31.18 -7.49 6.78
C ALA A 204 31.34 -8.69 5.82
N ASP A 205 30.27 -9.48 5.64
CA ASP A 205 30.24 -10.66 4.77
C ASP A 205 30.18 -10.26 3.29
N PRO A 206 31.14 -10.73 2.44
CA PRO A 206 31.14 -10.44 1.01
C PRO A 206 29.91 -10.95 0.27
N GLY A 207 29.36 -12.09 0.69
CA GLY A 207 28.14 -12.67 0.11
C GLY A 207 26.93 -11.78 0.35
N GLN A 208 26.69 -11.39 1.61
CA GLN A 208 25.59 -10.48 1.98
C GLN A 208 25.74 -9.12 1.29
N ARG A 209 26.95 -8.59 1.18
CA ARG A 209 27.22 -7.35 0.46
C ARG A 209 26.88 -7.46 -1.03
N LEU A 210 27.24 -8.57 -1.66
CA LEU A 210 26.90 -8.81 -3.07
C LEU A 210 25.39 -9.01 -3.26
N GLU A 211 24.72 -9.70 -2.34
CA GLU A 211 23.25 -9.85 -2.32
C GLU A 211 22.55 -8.50 -2.26
N LYS A 212 23.04 -7.61 -1.40
CA LYS A 212 22.51 -6.24 -1.29
C LYS A 212 22.72 -5.44 -2.58
N VAL A 213 23.86 -5.57 -3.22
CA VAL A 213 24.15 -4.94 -4.52
C VAL A 213 23.24 -5.52 -5.62
N TYR A 214 22.97 -6.80 -5.59
CA TYR A 214 22.05 -7.47 -6.50
C TYR A 214 20.60 -6.96 -6.33
N GLU A 215 20.13 -6.78 -5.08
CA GLU A 215 18.84 -6.17 -4.75
C GLU A 215 18.73 -4.76 -5.33
N PHE A 216 19.77 -3.95 -5.16
CA PHE A 216 19.82 -2.58 -5.72
C PHE A 216 19.79 -2.57 -7.25
N LEU A 217 20.49 -3.50 -7.89
CA LEU A 217 20.49 -3.63 -9.35
C LEU A 217 19.08 -3.98 -9.88
N ASN A 218 18.38 -4.91 -9.23
CA ASN A 218 17.02 -5.26 -9.60
C ASN A 218 16.08 -4.07 -9.48
N THR A 219 16.15 -3.34 -8.38
CA THR A 219 15.32 -2.14 -8.14
C THR A 219 15.59 -1.07 -9.21
N GLU A 220 16.83 -0.84 -9.58
CA GLU A 220 17.20 0.09 -10.66
C GLU A 220 16.72 -0.38 -12.04
N MET A 221 16.76 -1.68 -12.32
CA MET A 221 16.23 -2.26 -13.56
C MET A 221 14.73 -2.08 -13.68
N GLU A 222 13.98 -2.32 -12.60
CA GLU A 222 12.54 -2.06 -12.57
C GLU A 222 12.22 -0.59 -12.83
N ARG A 223 12.94 0.32 -12.17
CA ARG A 223 12.79 1.76 -12.36
C ARG A 223 13.05 2.18 -13.83
N VAL A 224 14.13 1.70 -14.41
CA VAL A 224 14.49 2.00 -15.81
C VAL A 224 13.48 1.40 -16.79
N SER A 225 12.97 0.20 -16.52
CA SER A 225 11.92 -0.44 -17.32
C SER A 225 10.62 0.38 -17.31
N MET A 226 10.26 0.90 -16.15
CA MET A 226 9.09 1.77 -15.97
C MET A 226 9.27 3.11 -16.71
N GLU A 227 10.44 3.74 -16.59
CA GLU A 227 10.77 4.96 -17.35
C GLU A 227 10.68 4.74 -18.87
N ARG A 228 11.14 3.59 -19.39
CA ARG A 228 11.02 3.25 -20.81
C ARG A 228 9.58 3.10 -21.25
N ARG A 229 8.75 2.40 -20.43
CA ARG A 229 7.31 2.26 -20.71
C ARG A 229 6.61 3.61 -20.77
N ILE A 230 6.94 4.52 -19.84
CA ILE A 230 6.39 5.89 -19.84
C ILE A 230 6.84 6.64 -21.09
N LYS A 231 8.14 6.62 -21.39
CA LYS A 231 8.68 7.28 -22.60
C LYS A 231 8.11 6.71 -23.91
N SER A 232 7.91 5.39 -23.99
CA SER A 232 7.25 4.75 -25.14
C SER A 232 5.81 5.24 -25.28
N ARG A 233 5.02 5.23 -24.19
CA ARG A 233 3.64 5.74 -24.20
C ARG A 233 3.57 7.20 -24.63
N VAL A 234 4.46 8.04 -24.12
CA VAL A 234 4.53 9.46 -24.47
C VAL A 234 4.90 9.61 -25.95
N LYS A 235 5.85 8.81 -26.45
CA LYS A 235 6.23 8.81 -27.86
C LYS A 235 5.09 8.34 -28.76
N ASP A 236 4.44 7.23 -28.41
CA ASP A 236 3.28 6.71 -29.13
C ASP A 236 2.12 7.71 -29.18
N GLN A 237 1.94 8.46 -28.07
CA GLN A 237 0.94 9.53 -28.02
C GLN A 237 1.36 10.75 -28.87
N MET A 238 2.65 11.10 -28.86
CA MET A 238 3.18 12.17 -29.73
C MET A 238 3.08 11.76 -31.21
N ASP A 239 3.42 10.52 -31.56
CA ASP A 239 3.35 10.01 -32.92
C ASP A 239 1.89 9.95 -33.41
N LYS A 240 0.92 9.61 -32.53
CA LYS A 240 -0.52 9.71 -32.85
C LYS A 240 -0.94 11.15 -33.05
N ASN A 241 -0.57 12.06 -32.18
CA ASN A 241 -0.91 13.48 -32.30
C ASN A 241 -0.28 14.09 -33.57
N GLN A 242 0.95 13.70 -33.92
CA GLN A 242 1.64 14.16 -35.13
C GLN A 242 0.99 13.58 -36.39
N ARG A 243 0.50 12.33 -36.34
CA ARG A 243 -0.24 11.69 -37.45
C ARG A 243 -1.64 12.30 -37.60
N GLU A 244 -2.32 12.60 -36.52
CA GLU A 244 -3.60 13.35 -36.55
C GLU A 244 -3.41 14.78 -37.10
N TYR A 245 -2.33 15.45 -36.69
CA TYR A 245 -1.96 16.75 -37.25
C TYR A 245 -1.69 16.64 -38.77
N TYR A 246 -0.92 15.66 -39.21
CA TYR A 246 -0.60 15.43 -40.63
C TYR A 246 -1.86 15.10 -41.45
N LEU A 247 -2.75 14.27 -40.90
CA LEU A 247 -4.04 13.96 -41.51
C LEU A 247 -4.95 15.19 -41.54
N SER A 248 -4.95 16.01 -40.51
CA SER A 248 -5.67 17.29 -40.47
C SER A 248 -5.15 18.28 -41.53
N GLU A 249 -3.84 18.36 -41.70
CA GLU A 249 -3.24 19.20 -42.77
C GLU A 249 -3.55 18.65 -44.19
N GLN A 250 -3.56 17.33 -44.39
CA GLN A 250 -4.02 16.73 -45.64
C GLN A 250 -5.51 17.00 -45.92
N ILE A 251 -6.36 16.91 -44.88
CA ILE A 251 -7.78 17.26 -45.00
C ILE A 251 -7.95 18.74 -45.33
N LYS A 252 -7.16 19.65 -44.74
CA LYS A 252 -7.14 21.07 -45.09
C LYS A 252 -6.68 21.32 -46.50
N ALA A 253 -5.63 20.63 -46.97
CA ALA A 253 -5.16 20.71 -48.36
C ALA A 253 -6.22 20.20 -49.32
N ILE A 254 -6.88 19.09 -49.01
CA ILE A 254 -7.98 18.53 -49.84
C ILE A 254 -9.21 19.46 -49.87
N ASN A 255 -9.58 20.04 -48.68
CA ASN A 255 -10.69 20.99 -48.62
C ASN A 255 -10.37 22.27 -49.40
N LYS A 256 -9.11 22.73 -49.41
CA LYS A 256 -8.66 23.85 -50.23
C LYS A 256 -8.71 23.55 -51.73
N GLU A 257 -8.36 22.34 -52.15
CA GLU A 257 -8.49 21.89 -53.55
C GLU A 257 -9.95 21.68 -53.98
N MET A 258 -10.84 21.34 -53.01
CA MET A 258 -12.29 21.20 -53.23
C MET A 258 -13.04 22.56 -53.22
N GLY A 259 -12.34 23.69 -53.06
CA GLY A 259 -12.95 25.03 -53.09
C GLY A 259 -13.77 25.37 -51.85
N ARG A 260 -13.58 24.61 -50.72
CA ARG A 260 -14.04 24.97 -49.38
C ARG A 260 -12.91 25.75 -48.70
N GLU A 261 -12.79 27.05 -49.02
CA GLU A 261 -11.96 27.93 -48.19
C GLU A 261 -12.57 28.02 -46.80
N ASP A 262 -11.91 27.42 -45.81
CA ASP A 262 -12.13 27.76 -44.43
C ASP A 262 -11.61 29.19 -44.25
N ASP A 263 -12.49 30.16 -44.43
CA ASP A 263 -12.18 31.55 -44.13
C ASP A 263 -12.05 31.67 -42.63
N PRO A 264 -10.85 31.94 -42.07
CA PRO A 264 -10.67 32.11 -40.65
C PRO A 264 -11.59 33.17 -40.06
N GLN A 265 -12.01 34.13 -40.83
CA GLN A 265 -12.98 35.15 -40.43
C GLN A 265 -14.39 34.58 -40.33
N ALA A 266 -14.78 33.68 -41.20
CA ALA A 266 -16.06 32.99 -41.14
C ALA A 266 -16.14 32.06 -39.92
N GLU A 267 -15.07 31.31 -39.61
CA GLU A 267 -14.97 30.47 -38.40
C GLU A 267 -15.10 31.34 -37.13
N ILE A 268 -14.38 32.44 -37.05
CA ILE A 268 -14.48 33.35 -35.90
C ILE A 268 -15.88 33.97 -35.77
N ALA A 269 -16.53 34.29 -36.89
CA ALA A 269 -17.91 34.83 -36.85
C ALA A 269 -18.92 33.75 -36.38
N GLU A 270 -18.74 32.48 -36.77
CA GLU A 270 -19.54 31.35 -36.30
C GLU A 270 -19.36 31.14 -34.76
N LEU A 271 -18.11 31.14 -34.29
CA LEU A 271 -17.82 31.04 -32.85
C LEU A 271 -18.42 32.21 -32.06
N GLU A 272 -18.41 33.42 -32.59
CA GLU A 272 -19.05 34.57 -31.99
C GLU A 272 -20.57 34.40 -31.88
N GLN A 273 -21.19 33.84 -32.89
CA GLN A 273 -22.63 33.55 -32.87
C GLN A 273 -22.94 32.44 -31.83
N MET A 274 -22.12 31.40 -31.78
CA MET A 274 -22.26 30.31 -30.81
C MET A 274 -22.11 30.82 -29.37
N LEU A 275 -21.12 31.69 -29.08
CA LEU A 275 -20.95 32.29 -27.76
C LEU A 275 -22.15 33.18 -27.37
N LYS A 276 -22.72 33.92 -28.31
CA LYS A 276 -23.92 34.75 -28.06
C LYS A 276 -25.16 33.91 -27.86
N ALA A 277 -25.30 32.83 -28.55
CA ALA A 277 -26.49 31.93 -28.46
C ALA A 277 -26.47 31.01 -27.23
N LYS A 278 -25.27 30.68 -26.73
CA LYS A 278 -25.10 29.73 -25.60
C LYS A 278 -25.62 30.33 -24.31
N ASN A 279 -26.39 29.54 -23.56
CA ASN A 279 -26.88 29.91 -22.24
C ASN A 279 -25.74 29.74 -21.20
N MET A 280 -25.02 30.82 -20.91
CA MET A 280 -23.88 30.83 -20.00
C MET A 280 -23.87 32.09 -19.14
N PRO A 281 -23.17 32.10 -17.98
CA PRO A 281 -22.95 33.31 -17.17
C PRO A 281 -22.29 34.45 -17.99
N GLU A 282 -22.62 35.72 -17.64
CA GLU A 282 -22.10 36.86 -18.37
C GLU A 282 -20.56 36.91 -18.33
N GLU A 283 -19.95 36.59 -17.21
CA GLU A 283 -18.49 36.53 -17.03
C GLU A 283 -17.83 35.55 -18.03
N ALA A 284 -18.40 34.34 -18.20
CA ALA A 284 -17.90 33.33 -19.16
C ALA A 284 -18.03 33.84 -20.60
N ARG A 285 -19.15 34.55 -20.89
CA ARG A 285 -19.39 35.17 -22.21
C ARG A 285 -18.40 36.29 -22.52
N GLU A 286 -18.19 37.20 -21.56
CA GLU A 286 -17.24 38.31 -21.72
C GLU A 286 -15.82 37.82 -21.90
N LYS A 287 -15.40 36.80 -21.12
CA LYS A 287 -14.09 36.20 -21.25
C LYS A 287 -13.93 35.50 -22.61
N GLY A 288 -14.92 34.72 -23.06
CA GLY A 288 -14.93 34.09 -24.38
C GLY A 288 -14.84 35.09 -25.51
N MET A 289 -15.62 36.17 -25.43
CA MET A 289 -15.58 37.26 -26.42
C MET A 289 -14.25 38.01 -26.43
N SER A 290 -13.64 38.21 -25.25
CA SER A 290 -12.31 38.82 -25.14
C SER A 290 -11.24 37.94 -25.80
N GLU A 291 -11.25 36.64 -25.58
CA GLU A 291 -10.32 35.69 -26.19
C GLU A 291 -10.56 35.59 -27.70
N LEU A 292 -11.80 35.62 -28.20
CA LEU A 292 -12.12 35.73 -29.61
C LEU A 292 -11.58 37.00 -30.28
N LYS A 293 -11.61 38.13 -29.60
CA LYS A 293 -10.96 39.37 -30.11
C LYS A 293 -9.46 39.19 -30.28
N LYS A 294 -8.80 38.47 -29.33
CA LYS A 294 -7.37 38.15 -29.46
C LYS A 294 -7.12 37.20 -30.64
N LEU A 295 -7.96 36.14 -30.75
CA LEU A 295 -7.87 35.18 -31.86
C LEU A 295 -7.95 35.86 -33.23
N ARG A 296 -8.80 36.90 -33.37
CA ARG A 296 -8.96 37.66 -34.62
C ARG A 296 -7.68 38.44 -35.01
N MET A 297 -6.83 38.77 -34.04
CA MET A 297 -5.58 39.48 -34.25
C MET A 297 -4.37 38.57 -34.44
N MET A 298 -4.51 37.26 -34.16
CA MET A 298 -3.43 36.29 -34.26
C MET A 298 -3.35 35.67 -35.64
N ALA A 299 -2.13 35.31 -36.06
CA ALA A 299 -1.92 34.56 -37.29
C ALA A 299 -2.42 33.11 -37.09
N PRO A 300 -3.25 32.56 -37.98
CA PRO A 300 -3.80 31.19 -37.83
C PRO A 300 -2.75 30.06 -37.71
N ALA A 301 -1.54 30.29 -38.23
CA ALA A 301 -0.42 29.34 -38.17
C ALA A 301 0.39 29.46 -36.85
N SER A 302 0.04 30.32 -35.91
CA SER A 302 0.77 30.49 -34.66
C SER A 302 0.35 29.42 -33.67
N ALA A 303 1.28 28.93 -32.84
CA ALA A 303 0.98 27.99 -31.74
C ALA A 303 0.01 28.60 -30.71
N GLU A 304 0.06 29.89 -30.50
CA GLU A 304 -0.82 30.64 -29.61
C GLU A 304 -2.28 30.64 -30.13
N TYR A 305 -2.49 30.68 -31.46
CA TYR A 305 -3.82 30.56 -32.06
C TYR A 305 -4.53 29.28 -31.63
N ALA A 306 -3.83 28.14 -31.70
CA ALA A 306 -4.40 26.85 -31.31
C ALA A 306 -4.74 26.80 -29.81
N ILE A 307 -3.92 27.42 -28.94
CA ILE A 307 -4.17 27.48 -27.50
C ILE A 307 -5.43 28.31 -27.21
N VAL A 308 -5.54 29.50 -27.81
CA VAL A 308 -6.70 30.36 -27.61
C VAL A 308 -7.97 29.76 -28.23
N ARG A 309 -7.84 29.12 -29.40
CA ARG A 309 -8.96 28.41 -30.04
C ARG A 309 -9.50 27.28 -29.17
N ASN A 310 -8.62 26.43 -28.66
CA ASN A 310 -9.00 25.36 -27.75
C ASN A 310 -9.67 25.89 -26.46
N TYR A 311 -9.21 27.02 -25.95
CA TYR A 311 -9.82 27.64 -24.79
C TYR A 311 -11.26 28.11 -25.04
N VAL A 312 -11.51 28.75 -26.21
CA VAL A 312 -12.86 29.14 -26.64
C VAL A 312 -13.75 27.90 -26.78
N ASP A 313 -13.22 26.79 -27.34
CA ASP A 313 -13.94 25.53 -27.46
C ASP A 313 -14.34 24.99 -26.09
N TRP A 314 -13.46 25.03 -25.10
CA TRP A 314 -13.79 24.61 -23.74
C TRP A 314 -14.97 25.45 -23.20
N ILE A 315 -14.97 26.78 -23.36
CA ILE A 315 -16.07 27.64 -22.90
C ILE A 315 -17.39 27.28 -23.62
N LEU A 316 -17.34 26.99 -24.92
CA LEU A 316 -18.51 26.62 -25.72
C LEU A 316 -19.05 25.22 -25.39
N GLU A 317 -18.18 24.27 -25.10
CA GLU A 317 -18.60 22.88 -24.86
C GLU A 317 -19.09 22.62 -23.44
N LEU A 318 -18.74 23.48 -22.48
CA LEU A 318 -19.18 23.32 -21.11
C LEU A 318 -20.69 23.57 -20.96
N PRO A 319 -21.40 22.72 -20.18
CA PRO A 319 -22.82 22.86 -19.91
C PRO A 319 -23.08 23.85 -18.77
N TRP A 320 -22.93 25.15 -19.01
CA TRP A 320 -23.05 26.18 -17.96
C TRP A 320 -24.40 26.17 -17.23
N ASN A 321 -25.50 26.23 -17.99
CA ASN A 321 -26.88 26.25 -17.46
C ASN A 321 -27.72 25.13 -18.08
N ASP A 322 -27.11 24.18 -18.76
CA ASP A 322 -27.80 23.08 -19.42
C ASP A 322 -28.17 22.01 -18.38
N MET A 323 -29.35 22.12 -17.76
CA MET A 323 -29.80 21.16 -16.76
C MET A 323 -30.67 20.10 -17.40
N ARG A 324 -30.49 18.84 -16.94
CA ARG A 324 -31.49 17.80 -17.17
C ARG A 324 -32.66 17.99 -16.20
N GLU A 325 -33.87 17.64 -16.65
CA GLU A 325 -35.02 17.53 -15.78
C GLU A 325 -34.74 16.42 -14.75
N THR A 326 -34.86 16.77 -13.48
CA THR A 326 -34.69 15.83 -12.36
C THR A 326 -36.00 15.66 -11.65
N SER A 327 -36.41 14.40 -11.51
CA SER A 327 -37.59 14.03 -10.73
C SER A 327 -37.17 13.12 -9.59
N ILE A 328 -37.49 13.48 -8.37
CA ILE A 328 -37.27 12.64 -7.20
C ILE A 328 -38.63 12.08 -6.78
N ASP A 329 -38.91 10.83 -7.16
CA ASP A 329 -40.02 10.06 -6.63
C ASP A 329 -39.48 8.94 -5.72
N ILE A 330 -39.86 9.01 -4.43
CA ILE A 330 -39.30 8.10 -3.41
C ILE A 330 -39.76 6.65 -3.63
N PRO A 331 -41.03 6.36 -3.94
CA PRO A 331 -41.47 5.01 -4.32
C PRO A 331 -40.69 4.44 -5.52
N GLU A 332 -40.54 5.24 -6.58
CA GLU A 332 -39.81 4.84 -7.78
C GLU A 332 -38.30 4.63 -7.48
N ALA A 333 -37.68 5.54 -6.71
CA ALA A 333 -36.32 5.42 -6.29
C ALA A 333 -36.06 4.13 -5.48
N ARG A 334 -37.00 3.79 -4.58
CA ARG A 334 -36.96 2.51 -3.83
C ARG A 334 -37.04 1.33 -4.78
N ALA A 335 -37.99 1.32 -5.72
CA ALA A 335 -38.12 0.23 -6.68
C ALA A 335 -36.86 0.03 -7.54
N ILE A 336 -36.21 1.11 -7.98
CA ILE A 336 -34.94 1.05 -8.74
C ILE A 336 -33.82 0.47 -7.87
N LEU A 337 -33.65 0.96 -6.63
CA LEU A 337 -32.65 0.47 -5.71
C LEU A 337 -32.85 -1.01 -5.37
N ASP A 338 -34.08 -1.46 -5.22
CA ASP A 338 -34.40 -2.86 -4.92
C ASP A 338 -34.25 -3.77 -6.15
N ALA A 339 -34.54 -3.26 -7.34
CA ALA A 339 -34.32 -3.98 -8.59
C ALA A 339 -32.82 -4.17 -8.93
N ASP A 340 -31.99 -3.20 -8.60
CA ASP A 340 -30.57 -3.22 -8.95
C ASP A 340 -29.67 -3.88 -7.88
N HIS A 341 -30.16 -3.94 -6.62
CA HIS A 341 -29.34 -4.38 -5.48
C HIS A 341 -30.14 -5.30 -4.54
N PHE A 342 -29.63 -6.47 -4.29
CA PHE A 342 -30.16 -7.37 -3.26
C PHE A 342 -29.63 -6.97 -1.88
N GLY A 343 -30.48 -7.01 -0.85
CA GLY A 343 -30.11 -6.64 0.52
C GLY A 343 -29.81 -5.15 0.65
N LEU A 344 -28.80 -4.81 1.46
CA LEU A 344 -28.34 -3.43 1.71
C LEU A 344 -29.44 -2.51 2.27
N GLU A 345 -30.33 -3.03 3.11
CA GLU A 345 -31.55 -2.30 3.58
C GLU A 345 -31.18 -0.97 4.27
N LYS A 346 -30.21 -1.00 5.22
CA LYS A 346 -29.76 0.22 5.92
C LYS A 346 -29.18 1.28 4.96
N PRO A 347 -28.23 0.95 4.05
CA PRO A 347 -27.74 1.87 3.03
C PRO A 347 -28.84 2.45 2.14
N LYS A 348 -29.74 1.61 1.63
CA LYS A 348 -30.85 2.06 0.79
C LYS A 348 -31.77 3.01 1.55
N GLN A 349 -32.14 2.68 2.78
CA GLN A 349 -32.99 3.51 3.62
C GLN A 349 -32.35 4.89 3.85
N ARG A 350 -31.06 4.96 4.16
CA ARG A 350 -30.31 6.22 4.33
C ARG A 350 -30.30 7.06 3.07
N ILE A 351 -30.07 6.43 1.91
CA ILE A 351 -30.12 7.12 0.61
C ILE A 351 -31.51 7.69 0.37
N LEU A 352 -32.58 6.91 0.64
CA LEU A 352 -33.96 7.38 0.46
C LEU A 352 -34.32 8.53 1.42
N GLU A 353 -33.86 8.49 2.67
CA GLU A 353 -33.98 9.59 3.63
C GLU A 353 -33.34 10.87 3.09
N PHE A 354 -32.11 10.76 2.59
CA PHE A 354 -31.38 11.87 1.97
C PHE A 354 -32.15 12.45 0.76
N LEU A 355 -32.63 11.60 -0.15
CA LEU A 355 -33.41 12.01 -1.31
C LEU A 355 -34.75 12.67 -0.91
N ALA A 356 -35.39 12.19 0.16
CA ALA A 356 -36.58 12.79 0.69
C ALA A 356 -36.36 14.20 1.22
N VAL A 357 -35.27 14.43 1.96
CA VAL A 357 -34.90 15.77 2.44
C VAL A 357 -34.60 16.69 1.25
N GLN A 358 -33.88 16.19 0.25
CA GLN A 358 -33.57 16.94 -0.97
C GLN A 358 -34.88 17.36 -1.71
N LYS A 359 -35.83 16.43 -1.81
CA LYS A 359 -37.17 16.73 -2.41
C LYS A 359 -37.91 17.81 -1.65
N LEU A 360 -37.86 17.80 -0.32
CA LEU A 360 -38.56 18.77 0.53
C LEU A 360 -37.88 20.16 0.50
N THR A 361 -36.58 20.22 0.49
CA THR A 361 -35.83 21.47 0.51
C THR A 361 -35.63 22.08 -0.87
N ASN A 362 -35.87 21.31 -1.91
CA ASN A 362 -35.59 21.65 -3.32
C ASN A 362 -34.17 22.19 -3.54
N ALA A 363 -33.22 21.74 -2.72
CA ALA A 363 -31.80 22.13 -2.76
C ALA A 363 -30.90 20.98 -2.36
N LEU A 364 -29.73 20.93 -3.00
CA LEU A 364 -28.61 20.01 -2.62
C LEU A 364 -27.87 20.58 -1.41
N LYS A 365 -28.60 20.82 -0.30
CA LYS A 365 -28.00 21.29 0.95
C LYS A 365 -27.95 20.12 1.93
N GLY A 366 -26.75 19.77 2.36
CA GLY A 366 -26.55 18.69 3.32
C GLY A 366 -25.14 18.08 3.20
N PRO A 367 -24.80 17.16 4.09
CA PRO A 367 -23.53 16.42 4.01
C PRO A 367 -23.49 15.60 2.73
N ILE A 368 -22.30 15.32 2.26
CA ILE A 368 -22.07 14.53 1.04
C ILE A 368 -22.17 13.04 1.40
N LEU A 369 -22.89 12.26 0.62
CA LEU A 369 -22.97 10.83 0.85
C LEU A 369 -21.63 10.16 0.56
N CYS A 370 -21.09 9.46 1.57
CA CYS A 370 -19.86 8.67 1.47
C CYS A 370 -20.15 7.19 1.69
N LEU A 371 -20.01 6.39 0.64
CA LEU A 371 -20.22 4.95 0.67
C LEU A 371 -18.89 4.27 1.06
N VAL A 372 -18.80 3.76 2.29
CA VAL A 372 -17.60 3.12 2.82
C VAL A 372 -17.81 1.63 2.96
N GLY A 373 -16.81 0.82 2.57
CA GLY A 373 -16.89 -0.63 2.74
C GLY A 373 -15.89 -1.38 1.89
N PRO A 374 -15.78 -2.70 2.04
CA PRO A 374 -14.81 -3.52 1.32
C PRO A 374 -15.03 -3.47 -0.19
N PRO A 375 -14.01 -3.87 -0.98
CA PRO A 375 -14.12 -3.91 -2.44
C PRO A 375 -15.17 -4.93 -2.88
N GLY A 376 -15.94 -4.59 -3.91
CA GLY A 376 -16.92 -5.49 -4.52
C GLY A 376 -18.29 -5.58 -3.84
N VAL A 377 -18.59 -4.73 -2.84
CA VAL A 377 -19.91 -4.68 -2.16
C VAL A 377 -20.93 -3.79 -2.87
N GLY A 378 -20.61 -3.27 -4.06
CA GLY A 378 -21.61 -2.53 -4.85
C GLY A 378 -21.62 -1.01 -4.65
N LYS A 379 -20.61 -0.39 -4.02
CA LYS A 379 -20.54 1.07 -3.80
C LYS A 379 -20.80 1.89 -5.08
N THR A 380 -20.01 1.61 -6.11
CA THR A 380 -20.08 2.35 -7.39
C THR A 380 -21.37 2.05 -8.18
N SER A 381 -21.91 0.83 -8.07
CA SER A 381 -23.20 0.47 -8.69
C SER A 381 -24.36 1.16 -7.97
N LEU A 382 -24.32 1.24 -6.64
CA LEU A 382 -25.33 1.93 -5.85
C LEU A 382 -25.38 3.42 -6.20
N ALA A 383 -24.23 4.09 -6.34
CA ALA A 383 -24.16 5.47 -6.81
C ALA A 383 -24.77 5.64 -8.22
N ARG A 384 -24.60 4.67 -9.11
CA ARG A 384 -25.22 4.68 -10.44
C ARG A 384 -26.74 4.55 -10.36
N SER A 385 -27.26 3.65 -9.51
CA SER A 385 -28.70 3.48 -9.32
C SER A 385 -29.35 4.72 -8.73
N VAL A 386 -28.64 5.46 -7.84
CA VAL A 386 -29.08 6.77 -7.36
C VAL A 386 -29.17 7.80 -8.49
N ALA A 387 -28.20 7.79 -9.44
CA ALA A 387 -28.26 8.67 -10.60
C ALA A 387 -29.46 8.35 -11.46
N THR A 388 -29.77 7.08 -11.71
CA THR A 388 -30.96 6.62 -12.46
C THR A 388 -32.25 7.04 -11.74
N ALA A 389 -32.32 6.81 -10.43
CA ALA A 389 -33.46 7.15 -9.59
C ALA A 389 -33.78 8.67 -9.53
N THR A 390 -32.76 9.50 -9.74
CA THR A 390 -32.89 10.97 -9.74
C THR A 390 -32.95 11.58 -11.13
N GLY A 391 -32.88 10.77 -12.22
CA GLY A 391 -32.86 11.23 -13.60
C GLY A 391 -31.59 12.01 -13.99
N ARG A 392 -30.50 11.87 -13.20
CA ARG A 392 -29.22 12.56 -13.41
C ARG A 392 -28.27 11.77 -14.29
N GLU A 393 -27.43 12.48 -15.05
CA GLU A 393 -26.33 11.84 -15.76
C GLU A 393 -25.28 11.35 -14.77
N TYR A 394 -24.87 10.08 -14.90
CA TYR A 394 -23.86 9.48 -14.04
C TYR A 394 -22.45 9.67 -14.58
N VAL A 395 -21.57 10.27 -13.81
CA VAL A 395 -20.16 10.42 -14.16
C VAL A 395 -19.28 9.90 -13.03
N ARG A 396 -18.41 8.97 -13.35
CA ARG A 396 -17.42 8.43 -12.41
C ARG A 396 -16.07 9.13 -12.58
N LEU A 397 -15.52 9.60 -11.47
CA LEU A 397 -14.20 10.18 -11.35
C LEU A 397 -13.38 9.33 -10.37
N SER A 398 -12.32 8.69 -10.86
CA SER A 398 -11.39 7.99 -9.98
C SER A 398 -10.37 8.97 -9.40
N LEU A 399 -10.31 9.02 -8.07
CA LEU A 399 -9.36 9.81 -7.30
C LEU A 399 -8.17 8.98 -6.79
N GLY A 400 -8.23 7.65 -6.97
CA GLY A 400 -7.14 6.76 -6.60
C GLY A 400 -5.85 7.08 -7.35
N GLY A 401 -4.80 7.44 -6.59
CA GLY A 401 -3.49 7.79 -7.15
C GLY A 401 -3.30 9.25 -7.53
N VAL A 402 -4.30 10.10 -7.30
CA VAL A 402 -4.18 11.56 -7.45
C VAL A 402 -3.25 12.09 -6.35
N ARG A 403 -2.26 12.88 -6.73
CA ARG A 403 -1.24 13.47 -5.84
C ARG A 403 -1.09 14.96 -6.02
N ASP A 404 -1.48 15.49 -7.19
CA ASP A 404 -1.33 16.89 -7.58
C ASP A 404 -2.70 17.57 -7.56
N GLU A 405 -2.78 18.71 -6.87
CA GLU A 405 -3.96 19.57 -6.84
C GLU A 405 -4.41 19.98 -8.26
N ALA A 406 -3.45 20.16 -9.16
CA ALA A 406 -3.71 20.53 -10.55
C ALA A 406 -4.52 19.47 -11.33
N GLU A 407 -4.54 18.20 -10.89
CA GLU A 407 -5.43 17.22 -11.49
C GLU A 407 -6.92 17.54 -11.23
N ILE A 408 -7.23 18.22 -10.12
CA ILE A 408 -8.60 18.61 -9.76
C ILE A 408 -8.96 19.97 -10.30
N ARG A 409 -8.06 20.96 -10.09
CA ARG A 409 -8.26 22.36 -10.44
C ARG A 409 -7.70 22.77 -11.80
N GLY A 410 -7.02 21.89 -12.54
CA GLY A 410 -6.39 22.20 -13.79
C GLY A 410 -5.05 22.94 -13.67
N HIS A 411 -4.32 23.01 -14.77
CA HIS A 411 -3.05 23.71 -14.87
C HIS A 411 -3.26 25.12 -15.45
N ARG A 412 -2.50 26.09 -14.97
CA ARG A 412 -2.54 27.45 -15.53
C ARG A 412 -2.24 27.41 -17.03
N ARG A 413 -3.05 28.09 -17.84
CA ARG A 413 -3.01 28.11 -19.32
C ARG A 413 -1.66 28.51 -19.92
N THR A 414 -0.80 29.17 -19.15
CA THR A 414 0.53 29.61 -19.59
C THR A 414 1.52 28.45 -19.80
N TYR A 415 1.22 27.27 -19.28
CA TYR A 415 2.09 26.10 -19.45
C TYR A 415 1.75 25.36 -20.74
N VAL A 416 2.77 24.87 -21.45
CA VAL A 416 2.60 24.05 -22.65
C VAL A 416 1.93 22.72 -22.26
N GLY A 417 0.80 22.40 -22.89
CA GLY A 417 0.04 21.19 -22.56
C GLY A 417 -0.90 21.33 -21.37
N ALA A 418 -1.17 22.56 -20.89
CA ALA A 418 -2.16 22.80 -19.87
C ALA A 418 -3.54 22.30 -20.27
N MET A 419 -4.27 21.71 -19.30
CA MET A 419 -5.63 21.22 -19.48
C MET A 419 -6.47 21.59 -18.25
N PRO A 420 -7.81 21.68 -18.41
CA PRO A 420 -8.71 21.83 -17.28
C PRO A 420 -8.61 20.65 -16.32
N GLY A 421 -9.04 20.86 -15.09
CA GLY A 421 -9.10 19.82 -14.06
C GLY A 421 -10.13 18.73 -14.37
N LYS A 422 -10.00 17.61 -13.69
CA LYS A 422 -10.88 16.42 -13.85
C LYS A 422 -12.37 16.76 -13.66
N ILE A 423 -12.69 17.72 -12.80
CA ILE A 423 -14.09 18.16 -12.55
C ILE A 423 -14.66 18.80 -13.81
N ILE A 424 -13.98 19.76 -14.38
CA ILE A 424 -14.41 20.45 -15.60
C ILE A 424 -14.46 19.49 -16.81
N MET A 425 -13.47 18.63 -16.94
CA MET A 425 -13.49 17.59 -17.99
C MET A 425 -14.67 16.63 -17.84
N ALA A 426 -15.07 16.34 -16.63
CA ALA A 426 -16.20 15.47 -16.35
C ALA A 426 -17.52 16.15 -16.68
N LEU A 427 -17.69 17.45 -16.39
CA LEU A 427 -18.86 18.24 -16.77
C LEU A 427 -19.04 18.30 -18.29
N LYS A 428 -17.96 18.52 -19.05
CA LYS A 428 -17.98 18.45 -20.52
C LYS A 428 -18.52 17.10 -21.02
N ARG A 429 -18.07 16.00 -20.41
CA ARG A 429 -18.53 14.64 -20.78
C ARG A 429 -19.99 14.40 -20.41
N ALA A 430 -20.42 14.94 -19.28
CA ALA A 430 -21.80 14.84 -18.79
C ALA A 430 -22.80 15.58 -19.67
N LYS A 431 -22.36 16.63 -20.37
CA LYS A 431 -23.22 17.54 -21.16
C LYS A 431 -24.43 18.08 -20.35
N SER A 432 -24.28 18.14 -19.06
CA SER A 432 -25.28 18.63 -18.10
C SER A 432 -24.60 19.31 -16.93
N SER A 433 -25.18 20.40 -16.41
CA SER A 433 -24.68 21.14 -15.25
C SER A 433 -25.12 20.53 -13.91
N ASN A 434 -26.02 19.56 -13.92
CA ASN A 434 -26.55 18.90 -12.73
C ASN A 434 -26.37 17.37 -12.70
N PRO A 435 -25.19 16.85 -13.11
CA PRO A 435 -24.94 15.41 -13.10
C PRO A 435 -24.81 14.88 -11.65
N LEU A 436 -24.77 13.55 -11.53
CA LEU A 436 -24.27 12.89 -10.33
C LEU A 436 -22.81 12.50 -10.54
N PHE A 437 -21.93 13.04 -9.71
CA PHE A 437 -20.52 12.71 -9.70
C PHE A 437 -20.22 11.68 -8.62
N CYS A 438 -19.76 10.51 -9.04
CA CYS A 438 -19.22 9.49 -8.16
C CYS A 438 -17.70 9.65 -8.06
N LEU A 439 -17.24 10.22 -6.96
CA LEU A 439 -15.82 10.38 -6.63
C LEU A 439 -15.30 9.07 -6.00
N ASP A 440 -14.69 8.23 -6.81
CA ASP A 440 -14.35 6.87 -6.43
C ASP A 440 -12.94 6.79 -5.85
N GLU A 441 -12.78 5.98 -4.79
CA GLU A 441 -11.51 5.72 -4.09
C GLU A 441 -10.87 6.98 -3.46
N ILE A 442 -11.68 7.79 -2.75
CA ILE A 442 -11.21 9.01 -2.07
C ILE A 442 -10.14 8.71 -0.98
N ASP A 443 -10.17 7.51 -0.41
CA ASP A 443 -9.22 7.00 0.59
C ASP A 443 -7.83 6.67 0.03
N LYS A 444 -7.67 6.69 -1.30
CA LYS A 444 -6.39 6.41 -1.97
C LYS A 444 -5.69 7.65 -2.52
N MET A 445 -6.17 8.83 -2.18
CA MET A 445 -5.44 10.07 -2.44
C MET A 445 -4.26 10.19 -1.48
N SER A 446 -3.20 10.79 -1.95
CA SER A 446 -2.03 11.11 -1.11
C SER A 446 -1.56 12.53 -1.42
N SER A 447 -1.16 13.26 -0.39
CA SER A 447 -0.46 14.54 -0.54
C SER A 447 1.04 14.29 -0.74
N ASP A 448 1.67 15.11 -1.58
CA ASP A 448 3.12 15.16 -1.73
C ASP A 448 3.57 16.65 -1.83
N TYR A 449 4.86 16.88 -2.11
CA TYR A 449 5.42 18.22 -2.26
C TYR A 449 4.81 19.04 -3.42
N ARG A 450 3.96 18.46 -4.27
CA ARG A 450 3.31 19.12 -5.42
C ARG A 450 1.96 19.73 -5.08
N GLY A 451 1.39 19.40 -3.94
CA GLY A 451 0.12 19.96 -3.49
C GLY A 451 -0.70 19.00 -2.63
N ASP A 452 -1.83 19.50 -2.18
CA ASP A 452 -2.80 18.75 -1.39
C ASP A 452 -4.13 18.62 -2.13
N PRO A 453 -4.37 17.50 -2.84
CA PRO A 453 -5.64 17.26 -3.53
C PRO A 453 -6.86 17.27 -2.60
N ALA A 454 -6.67 16.98 -1.30
CA ALA A 454 -7.76 17.00 -0.34
C ALA A 454 -8.27 18.42 -0.11
N SER A 455 -7.38 19.40 -0.06
CA SER A 455 -7.76 20.83 0.02
C SER A 455 -8.54 21.29 -1.20
N ALA A 456 -8.15 20.89 -2.41
CA ALA A 456 -8.91 21.20 -3.63
C ALA A 456 -10.31 20.55 -3.61
N LEU A 457 -10.43 19.33 -3.09
CA LEU A 457 -11.73 18.66 -2.95
C LEU A 457 -12.62 19.32 -1.89
N LEU A 458 -12.06 19.88 -0.83
CA LEU A 458 -12.85 20.63 0.15
C LEU A 458 -13.61 21.77 -0.51
N GLU A 459 -12.99 22.53 -1.42
CA GLU A 459 -13.66 23.59 -2.17
C GLU A 459 -14.75 23.03 -3.12
N VAL A 460 -14.48 21.93 -3.80
CA VAL A 460 -15.47 21.28 -4.68
C VAL A 460 -16.69 20.77 -3.91
N LEU A 461 -16.47 20.26 -2.71
CA LEU A 461 -17.46 19.56 -1.93
C LEU A 461 -18.20 20.46 -0.93
N ASP A 462 -17.63 21.61 -0.57
CA ASP A 462 -18.24 22.55 0.36
C ASP A 462 -19.39 23.33 -0.32
N PRO A 463 -20.65 23.21 0.12
CA PRO A 463 -21.79 23.93 -0.45
C PRO A 463 -21.66 25.47 -0.37
N GLU A 464 -20.83 25.99 0.53
CA GLU A 464 -20.59 27.43 0.66
C GLU A 464 -19.60 27.95 -0.39
N GLN A 465 -18.63 27.11 -0.80
CA GLN A 465 -17.54 27.46 -1.71
C GLN A 465 -17.78 26.98 -3.15
N ASN A 466 -18.48 25.85 -3.35
CA ASN A 466 -18.61 25.22 -4.64
C ASN A 466 -19.39 26.01 -5.70
N LYS A 467 -20.09 27.08 -5.32
CA LYS A 467 -20.74 27.99 -6.25
C LYS A 467 -19.78 28.80 -7.08
N THR A 468 -18.60 29.04 -6.56
CA THR A 468 -17.52 29.83 -7.16
C THR A 468 -16.26 28.98 -7.35
N PHE A 469 -16.44 27.73 -7.79
CA PHE A 469 -15.32 26.85 -8.06
C PHE A 469 -14.50 27.38 -9.22
N ASN A 470 -13.23 27.69 -8.97
CA ASN A 470 -12.33 28.24 -9.97
C ASN A 470 -11.32 27.19 -10.47
N ASP A 471 -11.45 26.84 -11.75
CA ASP A 471 -10.46 26.00 -12.45
C ASP A 471 -9.35 26.90 -13.00
N HIS A 472 -8.09 26.58 -12.73
CA HIS A 472 -6.94 27.38 -13.10
C HIS A 472 -6.71 27.50 -14.62
N TYR A 473 -7.24 26.55 -15.42
CA TYR A 473 -7.18 26.63 -16.87
C TYR A 473 -8.24 27.57 -17.43
N LEU A 474 -9.48 27.43 -16.91
CA LEU A 474 -10.60 28.29 -17.33
C LEU A 474 -10.45 29.71 -16.83
N ASP A 475 -9.98 29.88 -15.58
CA ASP A 475 -9.90 31.17 -14.91
C ASP A 475 -11.24 31.91 -14.96
N ILE A 476 -12.33 31.14 -14.70
CA ILE A 476 -13.74 31.56 -14.65
C ILE A 476 -14.41 30.70 -13.58
N ASP A 477 -15.24 31.32 -12.77
CA ASP A 477 -15.98 30.59 -11.73
C ASP A 477 -17.09 29.73 -12.35
N TYR A 478 -17.18 28.49 -11.88
CA TYR A 478 -18.19 27.53 -12.29
C TYR A 478 -19.04 27.11 -11.10
N ASP A 479 -20.37 27.20 -11.24
CA ASP A 479 -21.33 26.83 -10.20
C ASP A 479 -21.53 25.31 -10.13
N LEU A 480 -20.90 24.66 -9.14
CA LEU A 480 -21.05 23.24 -8.85
C LEU A 480 -22.20 22.93 -7.87
N SER A 481 -22.95 23.93 -7.37
CA SER A 481 -23.99 23.73 -6.36
C SER A 481 -25.15 22.83 -6.80
N LYS A 482 -25.28 22.58 -8.11
CA LYS A 482 -26.32 21.73 -8.73
C LYS A 482 -25.84 20.31 -8.99
N VAL A 483 -24.54 20.05 -8.81
CA VAL A 483 -23.92 18.73 -8.97
C VAL A 483 -24.20 17.90 -7.72
N PHE A 484 -24.66 16.68 -7.91
CA PHE A 484 -24.85 15.74 -6.82
C PHE A 484 -23.57 14.91 -6.63
N PHE A 485 -22.90 15.10 -5.51
CA PHE A 485 -21.67 14.37 -5.20
C PHE A 485 -21.94 13.14 -4.34
N ILE A 486 -21.44 12.00 -4.75
CA ILE A 486 -21.32 10.77 -3.94
C ILE A 486 -19.87 10.36 -3.95
N THR A 487 -19.32 10.10 -2.77
CA THR A 487 -17.96 9.61 -2.63
C THR A 487 -17.94 8.13 -2.30
N THR A 488 -16.88 7.42 -2.66
CA THR A 488 -16.66 6.02 -2.26
C THR A 488 -15.29 5.84 -1.63
N ALA A 489 -15.21 5.00 -0.61
CA ALA A 489 -13.97 4.65 0.07
C ALA A 489 -13.95 3.17 0.47
N ASN A 490 -12.78 2.59 0.61
CA ASN A 490 -12.65 1.25 1.19
C ASN A 490 -12.41 1.32 2.69
N SER A 491 -11.74 2.35 3.18
CA SER A 491 -11.42 2.57 4.58
C SER A 491 -11.65 4.01 4.98
N LEU A 492 -12.29 4.22 6.12
CA LEU A 492 -12.54 5.53 6.67
C LEU A 492 -11.25 6.20 7.18
N HIS A 493 -10.34 5.44 7.77
CA HIS A 493 -9.12 5.95 8.41
C HIS A 493 -8.19 6.70 7.45
N ASN A 494 -8.25 6.39 6.16
CA ASN A 494 -7.39 7.01 5.16
C ASN A 494 -8.00 8.28 4.53
N ILE A 495 -9.22 8.65 4.92
CA ILE A 495 -9.84 9.90 4.48
C ILE A 495 -9.40 11.01 5.43
N PRO A 496 -8.90 12.15 4.94
CA PRO A 496 -8.56 13.30 5.80
C PRO A 496 -9.74 13.77 6.66
N ALA A 497 -9.50 14.02 7.95
CA ALA A 497 -10.55 14.43 8.89
C ALA A 497 -11.41 15.61 8.42
N PRO A 498 -10.88 16.69 7.81
CA PRO A 498 -11.70 17.79 7.31
C PRO A 498 -12.71 17.39 6.21
N LEU A 499 -12.40 16.35 5.43
CA LEU A 499 -13.34 15.79 4.46
C LEU A 499 -14.41 14.92 5.14
N GLN A 500 -14.00 14.12 6.14
CA GLN A 500 -14.94 13.28 6.90
C GLN A 500 -16.04 14.12 7.58
N ASP A 501 -15.69 15.27 8.15
CA ASP A 501 -16.64 16.18 8.83
C ASP A 501 -17.75 16.72 7.91
N ARG A 502 -17.54 16.68 6.59
CA ARG A 502 -18.52 17.10 5.58
C ARG A 502 -19.30 15.96 4.96
N MET A 503 -19.02 14.73 5.39
CA MET A 503 -19.59 13.51 4.79
C MET A 503 -20.61 12.85 5.72
N GLU A 504 -21.70 12.39 5.16
CA GLU A 504 -22.57 11.41 5.77
C GLU A 504 -22.09 10.01 5.38
N ILE A 505 -21.54 9.32 6.35
CA ILE A 505 -20.91 8.01 6.13
C ILE A 505 -21.98 6.94 6.14
N ILE A 506 -22.08 6.20 5.04
CA ILE A 506 -22.95 5.03 4.87
C ILE A 506 -22.04 3.81 4.73
N GLU A 507 -22.02 2.99 5.76
CA GLU A 507 -21.22 1.77 5.75
C GLU A 507 -21.92 0.64 4.99
N LEU A 508 -21.24 0.07 4.02
CA LEU A 508 -21.62 -1.13 3.30
C LEU A 508 -20.83 -2.31 3.85
N SER A 509 -21.50 -3.23 4.46
CA SER A 509 -20.92 -4.42 5.04
C SER A 509 -20.67 -5.52 4.00
N SER A 510 -19.99 -6.57 4.44
CA SER A 510 -19.80 -7.81 3.66
C SER A 510 -21.12 -8.49 3.37
N TYR A 511 -21.23 -9.13 2.21
CA TYR A 511 -22.38 -9.97 1.87
C TYR A 511 -22.33 -11.32 2.57
N LEU A 512 -23.51 -11.81 2.95
CA LEU A 512 -23.75 -13.17 3.41
C LEU A 512 -23.59 -14.18 2.26
N GLU A 513 -23.35 -15.44 2.58
CA GLU A 513 -23.34 -16.50 1.56
C GLU A 513 -24.68 -16.58 0.82
N VAL A 514 -25.81 -16.46 1.56
CA VAL A 514 -27.14 -16.44 0.98
C VAL A 514 -27.33 -15.24 0.05
N GLU A 515 -26.90 -14.04 0.48
CA GLU A 515 -26.95 -12.84 -0.35
C GLU A 515 -26.08 -12.99 -1.61
N LYS A 516 -24.87 -13.56 -1.48
CA LYS A 516 -24.00 -13.83 -2.62
C LYS A 516 -24.61 -14.79 -3.63
N LYS A 517 -25.35 -15.83 -3.15
CA LYS A 517 -26.09 -16.75 -4.02
C LYS A 517 -27.16 -16.03 -4.82
N HIS A 518 -27.97 -15.21 -4.15
CA HIS A 518 -28.98 -14.38 -4.82
C HIS A 518 -28.37 -13.43 -5.83
N ILE A 519 -27.32 -12.68 -5.42
CA ILE A 519 -26.61 -11.77 -6.32
C ILE A 519 -26.00 -12.51 -7.51
N ALA A 520 -25.43 -13.68 -7.28
CA ALA A 520 -24.86 -14.51 -8.36
C ALA A 520 -25.90 -14.94 -9.37
N ARG A 521 -27.05 -15.44 -8.88
CA ARG A 521 -28.14 -15.98 -9.71
C ARG A 521 -28.89 -14.87 -10.45
N ASP A 522 -29.26 -13.81 -9.75
CA ASP A 522 -30.25 -12.84 -10.25
C ASP A 522 -29.57 -11.66 -10.98
N PHE A 523 -28.30 -11.37 -10.69
CA PHE A 523 -27.57 -10.21 -11.26
C PHE A 523 -26.30 -10.60 -12.04
N LEU A 524 -25.38 -11.40 -11.42
CA LEU A 524 -24.09 -11.64 -12.05
C LEU A 524 -24.19 -12.60 -13.22
N LEU A 525 -24.87 -13.71 -13.06
CA LEU A 525 -25.01 -14.73 -14.10
C LEU A 525 -25.71 -14.20 -15.35
N PRO A 526 -26.87 -13.51 -15.30
CA PRO A 526 -27.51 -12.93 -16.46
C PRO A 526 -26.63 -11.89 -17.17
N ARG A 527 -25.92 -11.09 -16.39
CA ARG A 527 -24.99 -10.10 -16.91
C ARG A 527 -23.83 -10.77 -17.65
N GLN A 528 -23.21 -11.79 -17.05
CA GLN A 528 -22.10 -12.50 -17.65
C GLN A 528 -22.51 -13.31 -18.90
N ILE A 529 -23.72 -13.87 -18.92
CA ILE A 529 -24.29 -14.50 -20.10
C ILE A 529 -24.35 -13.49 -21.26
N LYS A 530 -24.89 -12.31 -21.01
CA LYS A 530 -24.98 -11.23 -22.00
C LYS A 530 -23.62 -10.73 -22.49
N GLU A 531 -22.69 -10.49 -21.56
CA GLU A 531 -21.34 -9.99 -21.86
C GLU A 531 -20.51 -11.00 -22.70
N HIS A 532 -20.74 -12.29 -22.52
CA HIS A 532 -20.04 -13.35 -23.26
C HIS A 532 -20.80 -13.85 -24.49
N GLY A 533 -21.92 -13.19 -24.86
CA GLY A 533 -22.67 -13.52 -26.06
C GLY A 533 -23.42 -14.85 -26.01
N LEU A 534 -23.65 -15.39 -24.82
CA LEU A 534 -24.45 -16.58 -24.59
C LEU A 534 -25.95 -16.25 -24.61
N LYS A 535 -26.79 -17.25 -24.96
CA LYS A 535 -28.24 -17.15 -24.78
C LYS A 535 -28.62 -17.51 -23.34
N PRO A 536 -29.73 -16.98 -22.80
CA PRO A 536 -30.15 -17.28 -21.42
C PRO A 536 -30.32 -18.78 -21.06
N GLY A 537 -30.51 -19.63 -22.05
CA GLY A 537 -30.64 -21.09 -21.85
C GLY A 537 -29.34 -21.88 -22.04
N ASN A 538 -28.23 -21.29 -22.43
CA ASN A 538 -27.00 -22.00 -22.73
C ASN A 538 -26.23 -22.53 -21.51
N ILE A 539 -26.41 -21.90 -20.36
CA ILE A 539 -25.75 -22.31 -19.10
C ILE A 539 -26.76 -22.39 -17.98
N SER A 540 -26.66 -23.47 -17.21
CA SER A 540 -27.43 -23.67 -15.99
C SER A 540 -26.46 -23.95 -14.83
N LEU A 541 -26.55 -23.15 -13.77
CA LEU A 541 -25.79 -23.32 -12.54
C LEU A 541 -26.76 -23.64 -11.40
N PRO A 542 -26.87 -24.90 -10.97
CA PRO A 542 -27.65 -25.27 -9.77
C PRO A 542 -27.16 -24.50 -8.54
N GLU A 543 -28.02 -24.34 -7.54
CA GLU A 543 -27.72 -23.59 -6.32
C GLU A 543 -26.54 -24.21 -5.56
N GLU A 544 -26.41 -25.54 -5.57
CA GLU A 544 -25.30 -26.29 -4.99
C GLU A 544 -23.97 -25.93 -5.66
N THR A 545 -23.95 -25.79 -6.99
CA THR A 545 -22.78 -25.37 -7.74
C THR A 545 -22.35 -23.94 -7.39
N LEU A 546 -23.33 -23.01 -7.27
CA LEU A 546 -23.03 -21.64 -6.84
C LEU A 546 -22.46 -21.62 -5.41
N THR A 547 -23.02 -22.45 -4.52
CA THR A 547 -22.51 -22.59 -3.15
C THR A 547 -21.06 -23.04 -3.14
N GLU A 548 -20.76 -24.07 -3.93
CA GLU A 548 -19.40 -24.61 -4.02
C GLU A 548 -18.41 -23.60 -4.64
N VAL A 549 -18.83 -22.83 -5.65
CA VAL A 549 -18.01 -21.73 -6.20
C VAL A 549 -17.71 -20.68 -5.12
N ILE A 550 -18.72 -20.29 -4.33
CA ILE A 550 -18.54 -19.29 -3.27
C ILE A 550 -17.59 -19.79 -2.19
N ARG A 551 -17.71 -21.05 -1.76
CA ARG A 551 -16.94 -21.63 -0.65
C ARG A 551 -15.52 -22.02 -1.04
N SER A 552 -15.36 -22.67 -2.21
CA SER A 552 -14.08 -23.28 -2.59
C SER A 552 -13.24 -22.45 -3.54
N TYR A 553 -13.81 -21.50 -4.27
CA TYR A 553 -13.09 -20.68 -5.27
C TYR A 553 -13.02 -19.19 -4.95
N THR A 554 -13.81 -18.69 -3.98
CA THR A 554 -13.79 -17.28 -3.59
C THR A 554 -13.63 -17.10 -2.08
N ARG A 555 -12.87 -16.06 -1.67
CA ARG A 555 -12.71 -15.64 -0.27
C ARG A 555 -12.66 -14.13 -0.21
N GLU A 556 -13.82 -13.49 -0.27
CA GLU A 556 -13.95 -12.04 -0.34
C GLU A 556 -15.19 -11.55 0.40
N ALA A 557 -15.16 -10.27 0.82
CA ALA A 557 -16.30 -9.61 1.44
C ALA A 557 -17.44 -9.30 0.45
N GLY A 558 -17.08 -8.92 -0.76
CA GLY A 558 -17.99 -8.61 -1.86
C GLY A 558 -18.23 -9.77 -2.81
N VAL A 559 -18.46 -9.45 -4.09
CA VAL A 559 -18.78 -10.41 -5.16
C VAL A 559 -17.88 -10.26 -6.40
N ARG A 560 -16.75 -9.54 -6.30
CA ARG A 560 -15.89 -9.25 -7.46
C ARG A 560 -15.14 -10.48 -7.98
N SER A 561 -14.65 -11.33 -7.08
CA SER A 561 -14.02 -12.59 -7.47
C SER A 561 -15.07 -13.58 -7.94
N LEU A 562 -16.23 -13.62 -7.29
CA LEU A 562 -17.36 -14.44 -7.69
C LEU A 562 -17.80 -14.10 -9.14
N GLU A 563 -17.90 -12.82 -9.47
CA GLU A 563 -18.18 -12.38 -10.84
C GLU A 563 -17.15 -12.88 -11.85
N ARG A 564 -15.86 -12.86 -11.48
CA ARG A 564 -14.79 -13.37 -12.34
C ARG A 564 -14.85 -14.88 -12.56
N GLU A 565 -15.17 -15.65 -11.51
CA GLU A 565 -15.32 -17.09 -11.61
C GLU A 565 -16.56 -17.47 -12.43
N ILE A 566 -17.70 -16.79 -12.24
CA ILE A 566 -18.91 -16.96 -13.09
C ILE A 566 -18.57 -16.62 -14.55
N GLY A 567 -17.83 -15.52 -14.80
CA GLY A 567 -17.37 -15.17 -16.15
C GLY A 567 -16.44 -16.24 -16.75
N ALA A 568 -15.62 -16.92 -15.93
CA ALA A 568 -14.79 -18.03 -16.40
C ALA A 568 -15.63 -19.25 -16.78
N LEU A 569 -16.68 -19.56 -16.00
CA LEU A 569 -17.65 -20.62 -16.35
C LEU A 569 -18.34 -20.30 -17.69
N CYS A 570 -18.82 -19.06 -17.87
CA CYS A 570 -19.45 -18.61 -19.13
C CYS A 570 -18.48 -18.74 -20.33
N ARG A 571 -17.23 -18.29 -20.19
CA ARG A 571 -16.24 -18.39 -21.28
C ARG A 571 -15.96 -19.83 -21.69
N LYS A 572 -15.77 -20.73 -20.73
CA LYS A 572 -15.52 -22.15 -21.02
C LYS A 572 -16.75 -22.86 -21.59
N THR A 573 -17.95 -22.43 -21.16
CA THR A 573 -19.19 -22.90 -21.79
C THR A 573 -19.27 -22.43 -23.22
N ALA A 574 -18.93 -21.17 -23.53
CA ALA A 574 -18.93 -20.65 -24.90
C ALA A 574 -17.97 -21.45 -25.81
N ILE A 575 -16.78 -21.81 -25.32
CA ILE A 575 -15.84 -22.66 -26.08
C ILE A 575 -16.51 -24.01 -26.40
N LYS A 576 -17.09 -24.69 -25.41
CA LYS A 576 -17.75 -25.99 -25.61
C LYS A 576 -18.88 -25.94 -26.63
N LEU A 577 -19.69 -24.88 -26.63
CA LEU A 577 -20.79 -24.68 -27.58
C LEU A 577 -20.28 -24.42 -29.01
N VAL A 578 -19.21 -23.65 -29.15
CA VAL A 578 -18.60 -23.35 -30.47
C VAL A 578 -17.92 -24.61 -31.03
N GLU A 579 -17.13 -25.33 -30.21
CA GLU A 579 -16.46 -26.56 -30.63
C GLU A 579 -17.46 -27.68 -30.92
N GLY A 580 -18.54 -27.79 -30.14
CA GLY A 580 -19.62 -28.77 -30.35
C GLY A 580 -20.56 -28.46 -31.53
N GLY A 581 -20.45 -27.26 -32.12
CA GLY A 581 -21.27 -26.83 -33.28
C GLY A 581 -22.76 -26.64 -32.98
N ASN A 582 -23.19 -26.73 -31.71
CA ASN A 582 -24.58 -26.55 -31.31
C ASN A 582 -24.72 -25.36 -30.31
N LEU A 583 -25.00 -24.19 -30.87
CA LEU A 583 -25.11 -22.93 -30.14
C LEU A 583 -26.39 -22.81 -29.28
N ASP A 584 -27.30 -23.74 -29.41
CA ASP A 584 -28.58 -23.76 -28.64
C ASP A 584 -28.58 -24.80 -27.49
N GLN A 585 -27.47 -25.53 -27.30
CA GLN A 585 -27.36 -26.50 -26.24
C GLN A 585 -27.31 -25.84 -24.86
N CYS A 586 -28.02 -26.44 -23.91
CA CYS A 586 -27.90 -26.10 -22.51
C CYS A 586 -26.78 -26.94 -21.87
N VAL A 587 -25.83 -26.29 -21.21
CA VAL A 587 -24.77 -26.93 -20.42
C VAL A 587 -25.07 -26.72 -18.94
N THR A 588 -25.41 -27.82 -18.24
CA THR A 588 -25.56 -27.78 -16.78
C THR A 588 -24.21 -28.11 -16.18
N ILE A 589 -23.71 -27.26 -15.27
CA ILE A 589 -22.44 -27.43 -14.56
C ILE A 589 -22.73 -27.87 -13.13
N THR A 590 -22.30 -29.08 -12.78
CA THR A 590 -22.48 -29.64 -11.41
C THR A 590 -21.27 -29.27 -10.53
N PRO A 591 -21.34 -29.47 -9.21
CA PRO A 591 -20.18 -29.26 -8.33
C PRO A 591 -18.95 -30.09 -8.71
N GLU A 592 -19.14 -31.31 -9.24
CA GLU A 592 -18.08 -32.20 -9.68
C GLU A 592 -17.36 -31.68 -10.93
N ASP A 593 -18.08 -30.95 -11.78
CA ASP A 593 -17.52 -30.38 -13.01
C ASP A 593 -16.62 -29.17 -12.74
N LEU A 594 -16.78 -28.49 -11.59
CA LEU A 594 -16.11 -27.22 -11.29
C LEU A 594 -14.60 -27.29 -11.42
N GLU A 595 -13.99 -28.40 -11.02
CA GLU A 595 -12.54 -28.57 -11.12
C GLU A 595 -12.04 -28.55 -12.58
N SER A 596 -12.85 -29.08 -13.51
CA SER A 596 -12.56 -29.02 -14.95
C SER A 596 -12.68 -27.61 -15.53
N TYR A 597 -13.58 -26.78 -14.96
CA TYR A 597 -13.83 -25.41 -15.41
C TYR A 597 -12.95 -24.39 -14.70
N LEU A 598 -12.73 -24.47 -13.40
CA LEU A 598 -12.06 -23.46 -12.58
C LEU A 598 -10.68 -23.90 -12.08
N GLY A 599 -10.32 -25.20 -12.28
CA GLY A 599 -9.10 -25.79 -11.76
C GLY A 599 -9.26 -26.27 -10.32
N VAL A 600 -8.14 -26.60 -9.68
CA VAL A 600 -8.11 -27.13 -8.31
C VAL A 600 -8.75 -26.14 -7.33
N LYS A 601 -9.51 -26.67 -6.35
CA LYS A 601 -10.13 -25.88 -5.28
C LYS A 601 -9.07 -25.00 -4.60
N LYS A 602 -9.33 -23.69 -4.58
CA LYS A 602 -8.40 -22.70 -4.01
C LYS A 602 -8.39 -22.68 -2.49
N TYR A 603 -9.55 -22.99 -1.91
CA TYR A 603 -9.75 -22.99 -0.47
C TYR A 603 -10.30 -24.35 -0.05
N ARG A 604 -9.68 -24.95 0.98
CA ARG A 604 -10.15 -26.16 1.64
C ARG A 604 -10.52 -25.80 3.06
N MET A 605 -11.54 -26.46 3.61
CA MET A 605 -11.80 -26.40 5.04
C MET A 605 -10.76 -27.28 5.75
N ASP A 606 -10.18 -26.77 6.82
CA ASP A 606 -9.26 -27.52 7.67
C ASP A 606 -9.97 -28.70 8.33
N GLU A 607 -9.21 -29.73 8.68
CA GLU A 607 -9.72 -30.91 9.40
C GLU A 607 -10.35 -30.50 10.74
N LYS A 608 -11.60 -30.84 10.92
CA LYS A 608 -12.38 -30.58 12.13
C LYS A 608 -12.03 -31.63 13.22
N SER A 609 -10.89 -31.44 13.89
CA SER A 609 -10.47 -32.26 15.03
C SER A 609 -10.00 -31.40 16.20
N PRO A 610 -10.36 -31.74 17.45
CA PRO A 610 -9.83 -31.06 18.63
C PRO A 610 -8.31 -31.15 18.67
N LYS A 611 -7.62 -30.04 18.91
CA LYS A 611 -6.15 -29.98 18.96
C LYS A 611 -5.71 -29.22 20.20
N VAL A 612 -4.61 -29.71 20.82
CA VAL A 612 -3.98 -29.03 21.95
C VAL A 612 -3.22 -27.81 21.44
N GLY A 613 -3.42 -26.68 22.11
CA GLY A 613 -2.72 -25.44 21.77
C GLY A 613 -3.19 -24.74 20.50
N VAL A 614 -4.24 -25.21 19.83
CA VAL A 614 -4.78 -24.62 18.60
C VAL A 614 -6.17 -24.05 18.83
N VAL A 615 -6.34 -22.76 18.59
CA VAL A 615 -7.59 -22.02 18.84
C VAL A 615 -8.04 -21.27 17.59
N ASN A 616 -9.34 -21.28 17.32
CA ASN A 616 -9.95 -20.48 16.27
C ASN A 616 -10.27 -19.08 16.81
N GLY A 617 -9.40 -18.11 16.53
CA GLY A 617 -9.71 -16.71 16.74
C GLY A 617 -10.49 -16.11 15.57
N LEU A 618 -11.08 -14.94 15.77
CA LEU A 618 -11.79 -14.19 14.73
C LEU A 618 -11.10 -12.83 14.50
N ALA A 619 -10.73 -12.57 13.26
CA ALA A 619 -10.12 -11.33 12.85
C ALA A 619 -10.95 -10.60 11.78
N TYR A 620 -10.71 -9.31 11.65
CA TYR A 620 -11.28 -8.47 10.60
C TYR A 620 -10.14 -7.93 9.73
N THR A 621 -10.33 -8.01 8.42
CA THR A 621 -9.37 -7.55 7.42
C THR A 621 -10.07 -6.68 6.38
N GLY A 622 -9.31 -6.01 5.52
CA GLY A 622 -9.87 -5.23 4.40
C GLY A 622 -10.72 -6.05 3.40
N VAL A 623 -10.66 -7.38 3.48
CA VAL A 623 -11.50 -8.28 2.67
C VAL A 623 -12.67 -8.89 3.47
N GLY A 624 -12.86 -8.46 4.72
CA GLY A 624 -13.92 -8.91 5.63
C GLY A 624 -13.42 -9.73 6.81
N GLY A 625 -14.33 -10.39 7.51
CA GLY A 625 -14.02 -11.27 8.63
C GLY A 625 -13.36 -12.58 8.17
N VAL A 626 -12.38 -13.05 8.92
CA VAL A 626 -11.64 -14.30 8.67
C VAL A 626 -11.43 -15.06 9.97
N LEU A 627 -11.35 -16.40 9.87
CA LEU A 627 -10.83 -17.20 10.97
C LEU A 627 -9.31 -16.94 11.09
N LEU A 628 -8.86 -16.80 12.33
CA LEU A 628 -7.45 -16.61 12.66
C LEU A 628 -7.04 -17.76 13.58
N ASN A 629 -6.36 -18.75 13.06
CA ASN A 629 -5.81 -19.80 13.89
C ASN A 629 -4.67 -19.27 14.76
N VAL A 630 -4.68 -19.63 16.03
CA VAL A 630 -3.62 -19.35 16.99
C VAL A 630 -3.06 -20.67 17.47
N GLU A 631 -1.79 -20.91 17.23
CA GLU A 631 -1.10 -22.14 17.57
C GLU A 631 -0.03 -21.87 18.61
N THR A 632 -0.10 -22.54 19.75
CA THR A 632 0.92 -22.43 20.80
C THR A 632 1.56 -23.77 21.06
N VAL A 633 2.88 -23.78 21.05
CA VAL A 633 3.72 -24.94 21.39
C VAL A 633 4.61 -24.58 22.59
N ILE A 634 4.76 -25.54 23.48
CA ILE A 634 5.60 -25.45 24.66
C ILE A 634 6.78 -26.40 24.50
N MET A 635 7.96 -25.93 24.83
CA MET A 635 9.22 -26.66 24.75
C MET A 635 10.00 -26.49 26.07
N PRO A 636 10.82 -27.50 26.49
CA PRO A 636 11.79 -27.27 27.54
C PRO A 636 12.72 -26.09 27.20
N GLY A 637 12.92 -25.14 28.11
CA GLY A 637 13.66 -23.94 27.79
C GLY A 637 14.07 -23.13 29.03
N LYS A 638 14.24 -21.81 28.85
CA LYS A 638 14.70 -20.86 29.85
C LYS A 638 13.75 -19.66 30.02
N GLY A 639 12.50 -19.81 29.63
CA GLY A 639 11.50 -18.75 29.74
C GLY A 639 11.42 -17.82 28.52
N ASN A 640 11.92 -18.23 27.37
CA ASN A 640 11.80 -17.42 26.15
C ASN A 640 10.37 -17.47 25.61
N VAL A 641 9.88 -16.32 25.16
CA VAL A 641 8.56 -16.19 24.54
C VAL A 641 8.75 -15.70 23.11
N ALA A 642 8.48 -16.58 22.15
CA ALA A 642 8.54 -16.27 20.74
C ALA A 642 7.13 -16.11 20.17
N THR A 643 6.95 -15.09 19.33
CA THR A 643 5.73 -14.89 18.56
C THR A 643 6.09 -14.75 17.08
N THR A 644 5.39 -15.49 16.20
CA THR A 644 5.64 -15.47 14.77
C THR A 644 4.35 -15.39 13.96
N GLY A 645 4.42 -15.00 12.67
CA GLY A 645 3.25 -14.92 11.78
C GLY A 645 2.97 -13.50 11.28
N LYS A 646 4.00 -12.64 11.20
CA LYS A 646 3.91 -11.24 10.72
C LYS A 646 2.87 -10.44 11.50
N ILE A 647 2.96 -10.55 12.83
CA ILE A 647 2.11 -9.80 13.77
C ILE A 647 2.67 -8.39 14.02
N GLY A 648 1.79 -7.42 14.24
CA GLY A 648 2.14 -6.06 14.63
C GLY A 648 2.42 -5.92 16.14
N GLU A 649 2.76 -4.71 16.55
CA GLU A 649 3.14 -4.40 17.93
C GLU A 649 2.00 -4.65 18.91
N VAL A 650 0.76 -4.23 18.58
CA VAL A 650 -0.42 -4.38 19.44
C VAL A 650 -0.74 -5.84 19.72
N MET A 651 -0.65 -6.70 18.71
CA MET A 651 -0.87 -8.14 18.87
C MET A 651 0.26 -8.80 19.67
N SER A 652 1.50 -8.34 19.52
CA SER A 652 2.64 -8.80 20.35
C SER A 652 2.47 -8.41 21.83
N GLU A 653 1.98 -7.20 22.10
CA GLU A 653 1.65 -6.77 23.46
C GLU A 653 0.51 -7.60 24.04
N SER A 654 -0.52 -7.90 23.25
CA SER A 654 -1.63 -8.77 23.67
C SER A 654 -1.15 -10.17 24.07
N ALA A 655 -0.17 -10.73 23.35
CA ALA A 655 0.43 -12.02 23.69
C ALA A 655 1.20 -11.96 25.04
N LYS A 656 1.91 -10.87 25.31
CA LYS A 656 2.59 -10.64 26.60
C LYS A 656 1.60 -10.46 27.75
N ALA A 657 0.49 -9.75 27.51
CA ALA A 657 -0.58 -9.56 28.48
C ALA A 657 -1.25 -10.90 28.82
N ALA A 658 -1.55 -11.72 27.79
CA ALA A 658 -2.10 -13.06 27.96
C ALA A 658 -1.21 -13.96 28.82
N LEU A 659 0.10 -13.99 28.55
CA LEU A 659 1.04 -14.75 29.36
C LEU A 659 1.12 -14.22 30.81
N SER A 660 1.11 -12.92 31.01
CA SER A 660 1.12 -12.31 32.35
C SER A 660 -0.12 -12.70 33.15
N TYR A 661 -1.28 -12.73 32.51
CA TYR A 661 -2.52 -13.21 33.11
C TYR A 661 -2.40 -14.69 33.50
N VAL A 662 -1.98 -15.58 32.57
CA VAL A 662 -1.83 -17.01 32.85
C VAL A 662 -0.86 -17.25 34.01
N ARG A 663 0.25 -16.53 34.08
CA ARG A 663 1.20 -16.58 35.21
C ARG A 663 0.53 -16.18 36.51
N SER A 664 -0.31 -15.15 36.53
CA SER A 664 -1.03 -14.71 37.74
C SER A 664 -2.04 -15.76 38.22
N ARG A 665 -2.52 -16.65 37.31
CA ARG A 665 -3.49 -17.71 37.61
C ARG A 665 -2.85 -19.10 37.72
N ALA A 666 -1.52 -19.18 37.71
CA ALA A 666 -0.79 -20.45 37.72
C ALA A 666 -1.28 -21.42 38.80
N ALA A 667 -1.45 -20.96 40.03
CA ALA A 667 -1.92 -21.78 41.16
C ALA A 667 -3.34 -22.33 40.92
N ALA A 668 -4.27 -21.51 40.37
CA ALA A 668 -5.63 -21.91 40.09
C ALA A 668 -5.71 -22.91 38.92
N LEU A 669 -4.71 -22.90 38.04
CA LEU A 669 -4.58 -23.81 36.92
C LEU A 669 -3.74 -25.06 37.27
N GLY A 670 -3.37 -25.24 38.53
CA GLY A 670 -2.53 -26.37 38.98
C GLY A 670 -1.09 -26.32 38.46
N LEU A 671 -0.62 -25.14 37.99
CA LEU A 671 0.72 -24.96 37.45
C LEU A 671 1.68 -24.52 38.57
N LYS A 672 2.97 -24.90 38.44
CA LYS A 672 4.02 -24.37 39.34
C LYS A 672 4.14 -22.85 39.16
N PRO A 673 4.39 -22.08 40.27
CA PRO A 673 4.53 -20.62 40.17
C PRO A 673 5.66 -20.16 39.21
N ASP A 674 6.70 -20.95 39.08
CA ASP A 674 7.90 -20.70 38.27
C ASP A 674 7.92 -21.45 36.92
N PHE A 675 6.79 -22.07 36.50
CA PHE A 675 6.68 -22.86 35.28
C PHE A 675 7.29 -22.16 34.08
N HIS A 676 7.15 -20.84 34.01
CA HIS A 676 7.61 -19.99 32.93
C HIS A 676 9.14 -19.93 32.77
N SER A 677 9.91 -20.27 33.81
CA SER A 677 11.37 -20.30 33.77
C SER A 677 11.96 -21.63 33.29
N GLU A 678 11.13 -22.70 33.23
CA GLU A 678 11.53 -24.03 32.81
C GLU A 678 11.12 -24.35 31.37
N ILE A 679 10.30 -23.49 30.71
CA ILE A 679 9.75 -23.72 29.40
C ILE A 679 9.94 -22.52 28.47
N ASP A 680 10.15 -22.78 27.18
CA ASP A 680 10.02 -21.80 26.13
C ASP A 680 8.63 -21.94 25.47
N ILE A 681 8.00 -20.80 25.19
CA ILE A 681 6.66 -20.72 24.60
C ILE A 681 6.78 -20.11 23.21
N HIS A 682 6.23 -20.80 22.22
CA HIS A 682 6.15 -20.28 20.87
C HIS A 682 4.69 -20.20 20.42
N THR A 683 4.19 -18.99 20.19
CA THR A 683 2.85 -18.76 19.63
C THR A 683 2.98 -18.34 18.17
N HIS A 684 2.36 -19.10 17.29
CA HIS A 684 2.38 -18.88 15.85
C HIS A 684 0.99 -18.49 15.33
N PHE A 685 0.96 -17.55 14.40
CA PHE A 685 -0.22 -17.15 13.66
C PHE A 685 -0.03 -17.51 12.19
N PRO A 686 -0.63 -18.60 11.70
CA PRO A 686 -0.51 -19.04 10.31
C PRO A 686 -0.87 -17.95 9.28
N GLU A 687 -0.59 -18.19 8.00
CA GLU A 687 -0.71 -17.21 6.92
C GLU A 687 0.23 -16.00 7.07
N GLY A 688 1.53 -16.26 7.23
CA GLY A 688 2.57 -15.23 7.42
C GLY A 688 2.72 -14.21 6.27
N ALA A 689 2.08 -14.43 5.12
CA ALA A 689 2.05 -13.46 4.03
C ALA A 689 1.17 -12.22 4.34
N THR A 690 0.16 -12.38 5.22
CA THR A 690 -0.78 -11.32 5.57
C THR A 690 -0.38 -10.67 6.89
N PRO A 691 -0.11 -9.35 6.94
CA PRO A 691 0.12 -8.65 8.20
C PRO A 691 -1.12 -8.71 9.10
N LYS A 692 -0.91 -8.92 10.39
CA LYS A 692 -1.97 -9.02 11.41
C LYS A 692 -1.63 -8.11 12.57
N ASP A 693 -2.57 -7.29 13.00
CA ASP A 693 -2.41 -6.46 14.19
C ASP A 693 -3.75 -6.22 14.88
N GLY A 694 -3.70 -5.98 16.18
CA GLY A 694 -4.86 -5.66 16.99
C GLY A 694 -4.99 -6.47 18.29
N PRO A 695 -5.70 -5.94 19.28
CA PRO A 695 -5.80 -6.57 20.62
C PRO A 695 -6.84 -7.68 20.70
N SER A 696 -7.72 -7.84 19.70
CA SER A 696 -8.91 -8.70 19.74
C SER A 696 -8.63 -10.21 19.73
N ALA A 697 -7.37 -10.63 19.59
CA ALA A 697 -6.94 -12.03 19.72
C ALA A 697 -6.61 -12.45 21.17
N GLY A 698 -6.73 -11.56 22.14
CA GLY A 698 -6.31 -11.78 23.53
C GLY A 698 -6.87 -13.03 24.16
N ILE A 699 -8.21 -13.27 24.06
CA ILE A 699 -8.80 -14.49 24.61
C ILE A 699 -8.36 -15.73 23.86
N ALA A 700 -8.16 -15.66 22.55
CA ALA A 700 -7.69 -16.80 21.76
C ALA A 700 -6.24 -17.16 22.10
N ILE A 701 -5.36 -16.20 22.27
CA ILE A 701 -3.98 -16.41 22.71
C ILE A 701 -3.95 -17.02 24.11
N THR A 702 -4.76 -16.47 25.03
CA THR A 702 -4.82 -16.97 26.41
C THR A 702 -5.32 -18.41 26.46
N THR A 703 -6.37 -18.73 25.72
CA THR A 703 -6.94 -20.09 25.65
C THR A 703 -5.94 -21.06 25.00
N SER A 704 -5.24 -20.66 23.96
CA SER A 704 -4.19 -21.45 23.31
C SER A 704 -3.03 -21.75 24.28
N LEU A 705 -2.59 -20.76 25.04
CA LEU A 705 -1.57 -20.91 26.08
C LEU A 705 -2.01 -21.87 27.18
N VAL A 706 -3.23 -21.71 27.71
CA VAL A 706 -3.75 -22.58 28.78
C VAL A 706 -3.94 -24.01 28.27
N SER A 707 -4.49 -24.18 27.06
CA SER A 707 -4.63 -25.50 26.41
C SER A 707 -3.28 -26.20 26.29
N ALA A 708 -2.25 -25.51 25.79
CA ALA A 708 -0.92 -26.06 25.66
C ALA A 708 -0.28 -26.40 27.01
N LEU A 709 -0.46 -25.55 28.04
CA LEU A 709 0.10 -25.76 29.40
C LEU A 709 -0.57 -26.92 30.12
N LEU A 710 -1.88 -27.09 29.96
CA LEU A 710 -2.64 -28.17 30.62
C LEU A 710 -2.68 -29.47 29.80
N GLY A 711 -2.28 -29.43 28.52
CA GLY A 711 -2.42 -30.54 27.59
C GLY A 711 -3.89 -30.90 27.25
N ILE A 712 -4.82 -29.94 27.46
CA ILE A 712 -6.25 -30.11 27.20
C ILE A 712 -6.56 -29.60 25.77
N PRO A 713 -7.17 -30.41 24.90
CA PRO A 713 -7.50 -29.98 23.56
C PRO A 713 -8.57 -28.88 23.58
N VAL A 714 -8.52 -28.00 22.59
CA VAL A 714 -9.56 -27.00 22.35
C VAL A 714 -10.62 -27.59 21.42
N ARG A 715 -11.88 -27.29 21.68
CA ARG A 715 -12.99 -27.67 20.82
C ARG A 715 -12.85 -27.03 19.46
N HIS A 716 -12.91 -27.82 18.39
CA HIS A 716 -12.74 -27.36 17.01
C HIS A 716 -13.92 -26.53 16.49
N ASP A 717 -15.09 -26.68 17.10
CA ASP A 717 -16.35 -26.00 16.74
C ASP A 717 -16.56 -24.68 17.49
N VAL A 718 -15.58 -24.23 18.25
CA VAL A 718 -15.60 -22.98 19.01
C VAL A 718 -14.67 -21.95 18.36
N ALA A 719 -15.19 -20.75 18.11
CA ALA A 719 -14.39 -19.58 17.74
C ALA A 719 -14.53 -18.49 18.79
N MET A 720 -13.56 -17.60 18.87
CA MET A 720 -13.58 -16.57 19.90
C MET A 720 -12.91 -15.25 19.46
N THR A 721 -13.32 -14.14 20.09
CA THR A 721 -12.70 -12.84 19.94
C THR A 721 -12.91 -12.00 21.19
N GLY A 722 -11.88 -11.28 21.62
CA GLY A 722 -11.91 -10.41 22.80
C GLY A 722 -10.50 -9.94 23.16
N GLU A 723 -10.38 -8.72 23.65
CA GLU A 723 -9.17 -8.21 24.24
C GLU A 723 -9.07 -8.64 25.69
N VAL A 724 -7.88 -8.96 26.17
CA VAL A 724 -7.65 -9.42 27.56
C VAL A 724 -6.81 -8.43 28.32
N THR A 725 -7.27 -8.06 29.52
CA THR A 725 -6.48 -7.27 30.45
C THR A 725 -5.58 -8.15 31.33
N LEU A 726 -4.59 -7.56 31.99
CA LEU A 726 -3.70 -8.27 32.95
C LEU A 726 -4.44 -8.95 34.09
N ARG A 727 -5.71 -8.60 34.34
CA ARG A 727 -6.57 -9.18 35.37
C ARG A 727 -7.58 -10.19 34.84
N GLY A 728 -7.51 -10.50 33.52
CA GLY A 728 -8.40 -11.47 32.87
C GLY A 728 -9.75 -10.93 32.45
N ARG A 729 -10.02 -9.64 32.61
CA ARG A 729 -11.25 -9.04 32.10
C ARG A 729 -11.22 -9.02 30.57
N VAL A 730 -12.34 -9.33 29.96
CA VAL A 730 -12.52 -9.34 28.51
C VAL A 730 -13.15 -8.01 28.08
N LEU A 731 -12.46 -7.30 27.19
CA LEU A 731 -12.88 -5.99 26.69
C LEU A 731 -13.51 -6.07 25.31
N PRO A 732 -14.39 -5.10 24.97
CA PRO A 732 -15.11 -5.10 23.70
C PRO A 732 -14.19 -4.91 22.49
N ILE A 733 -14.64 -5.39 21.33
CA ILE A 733 -13.90 -5.40 20.07
C ILE A 733 -14.72 -4.76 18.94
N GLY A 734 -14.03 -4.33 17.88
CA GLY A 734 -14.66 -3.86 16.66
C GLY A 734 -14.91 -4.96 15.62
N GLY A 735 -15.81 -4.67 14.66
CA GLY A 735 -16.07 -5.54 13.51
C GLY A 735 -16.76 -6.85 13.89
N LEU A 736 -17.63 -6.86 14.91
CA LEU A 736 -18.30 -8.05 15.40
C LEU A 736 -19.11 -8.75 14.31
N ARG A 737 -19.86 -7.98 13.52
CA ARG A 737 -20.70 -8.52 12.44
C ARG A 737 -19.87 -9.35 11.46
N GLU A 738 -18.77 -8.81 10.96
CA GLU A 738 -17.89 -9.48 10.00
C GLU A 738 -17.24 -10.71 10.60
N LYS A 739 -16.89 -10.67 11.88
CA LYS A 739 -16.34 -11.79 12.63
C LYS A 739 -17.34 -12.94 12.78
N LEU A 740 -18.60 -12.64 13.12
CA LEU A 740 -19.66 -13.65 13.20
C LEU A 740 -19.99 -14.22 11.82
N LEU A 741 -19.97 -13.41 10.76
CA LEU A 741 -20.08 -13.91 9.39
C LEU A 741 -18.96 -14.89 9.02
N ALA A 742 -17.74 -14.63 9.48
CA ALA A 742 -16.63 -15.56 9.27
C ALA A 742 -16.82 -16.88 10.04
N ALA A 743 -17.29 -16.78 11.28
CA ALA A 743 -17.57 -17.95 12.10
C ALA A 743 -18.68 -18.83 11.48
N SER A 744 -19.77 -18.22 11.00
CA SER A 744 -20.85 -18.93 10.32
C SER A 744 -20.38 -19.60 9.02
N ARG A 745 -19.56 -18.91 8.19
CA ARG A 745 -18.96 -19.49 6.97
C ARG A 745 -18.05 -20.69 7.25
N ALA A 746 -17.35 -20.64 8.39
CA ALA A 746 -16.49 -21.74 8.84
C ALA A 746 -17.26 -22.84 9.57
N GLU A 747 -18.62 -22.76 9.60
CA GLU A 747 -19.49 -23.72 10.27
C GLU A 747 -19.12 -23.93 11.75
N MET A 748 -18.76 -22.85 12.47
CA MET A 748 -18.58 -22.89 13.91
C MET A 748 -19.95 -23.09 14.61
N ALA A 749 -19.96 -23.87 15.66
CA ALA A 749 -21.19 -24.08 16.45
C ALA A 749 -21.33 -23.00 17.53
N THR A 750 -20.22 -22.61 18.15
CA THR A 750 -20.20 -21.67 19.27
C THR A 750 -19.24 -20.53 19.01
N VAL A 751 -19.64 -19.31 19.35
CA VAL A 751 -18.77 -18.13 19.30
C VAL A 751 -18.76 -17.41 20.62
N ILE A 752 -17.58 -17.21 21.19
CA ILE A 752 -17.37 -16.49 22.44
C ILE A 752 -17.00 -15.03 22.15
N ILE A 753 -17.78 -14.12 22.71
CA ILE A 753 -17.60 -12.66 22.51
C ILE A 753 -17.68 -11.92 23.85
N PRO A 754 -17.11 -10.72 23.94
CA PRO A 754 -17.23 -9.87 25.13
C PRO A 754 -18.69 -9.48 25.36
N ARG A 755 -19.15 -9.48 26.63
CA ARG A 755 -20.53 -9.09 27.02
C ARG A 755 -20.85 -7.67 26.58
N ASP A 756 -19.90 -6.75 26.62
CA ASP A 756 -20.07 -5.36 26.18
C ASP A 756 -20.42 -5.22 24.68
N ASN A 757 -20.13 -6.26 23.86
CA ASN A 757 -20.55 -6.34 22.46
C ASN A 757 -21.97 -6.89 22.26
N ALA A 758 -22.72 -7.21 23.29
CA ALA A 758 -24.11 -7.66 23.14
C ALA A 758 -25.00 -6.64 22.40
N LYS A 759 -24.72 -5.35 22.53
CA LYS A 759 -25.39 -4.27 21.79
C LYS A 759 -25.19 -4.37 20.29
N ASP A 760 -24.04 -4.86 19.83
CA ASP A 760 -23.66 -4.93 18.44
C ASP A 760 -24.30 -6.13 17.71
N LEU A 761 -24.85 -7.11 18.49
CA LEU A 761 -25.61 -8.23 17.94
C LEU A 761 -26.86 -7.77 17.18
N LYS A 762 -27.42 -6.58 17.49
CA LYS A 762 -28.53 -5.98 16.75
C LYS A 762 -28.20 -5.66 15.29
N GLU A 763 -26.92 -5.61 14.95
CA GLU A 763 -26.46 -5.34 13.58
C GLU A 763 -26.23 -6.63 12.78
N VAL A 764 -26.25 -7.78 13.47
CA VAL A 764 -26.05 -9.10 12.87
C VAL A 764 -27.39 -9.64 12.41
N PRO A 765 -27.50 -10.16 11.18
CA PRO A 765 -28.73 -10.77 10.69
C PRO A 765 -29.19 -11.94 11.54
N ASP A 766 -30.52 -12.03 11.74
CA ASP A 766 -31.13 -13.09 12.56
C ASP A 766 -30.81 -14.50 12.05
N GLU A 767 -30.64 -14.67 10.75
CA GLU A 767 -30.24 -15.94 10.11
C GLU A 767 -28.92 -16.47 10.67
N ILE A 768 -27.96 -15.57 10.90
CA ILE A 768 -26.63 -15.93 11.46
C ILE A 768 -26.76 -16.23 12.96
N LEU A 769 -27.51 -15.40 13.68
CA LEU A 769 -27.74 -15.62 15.12
C LEU A 769 -28.46 -16.95 15.42
N GLN A 770 -29.28 -17.44 14.50
CA GLN A 770 -29.93 -18.74 14.62
C GLN A 770 -28.97 -19.92 14.36
N THR A 771 -27.91 -19.71 13.61
CA THR A 771 -26.92 -20.75 13.27
C THR A 771 -25.78 -20.86 14.28
N LEU A 772 -25.54 -19.81 15.08
CA LEU A 772 -24.44 -19.72 16.02
C LEU A 772 -24.94 -19.65 17.46
N ARG A 773 -24.36 -20.44 18.34
CA ARG A 773 -24.52 -20.27 19.78
C ARG A 773 -23.55 -19.16 20.25
N ILE A 774 -24.08 -18.00 20.62
CA ILE A 774 -23.30 -16.87 21.11
C ILE A 774 -23.16 -16.93 22.63
N GLU A 775 -21.92 -16.99 23.12
CA GLU A 775 -21.59 -16.97 24.53
C GLU A 775 -20.98 -15.61 24.90
N LEU A 776 -21.62 -14.94 25.86
CA LEU A 776 -21.24 -13.60 26.33
C LEU A 776 -20.40 -13.75 27.60
N VAL A 777 -19.17 -13.27 27.57
CA VAL A 777 -18.19 -13.40 28.68
C VAL A 777 -17.66 -12.04 29.12
N ASP A 778 -17.40 -11.92 30.42
CA ASP A 778 -16.76 -10.77 31.06
C ASP A 778 -15.31 -11.07 31.48
N HIS A 779 -15.01 -12.37 31.68
CA HIS A 779 -13.72 -12.80 32.20
C HIS A 779 -13.21 -14.05 31.46
N VAL A 780 -11.87 -14.18 31.38
CA VAL A 780 -11.22 -15.35 30.76
C VAL A 780 -11.60 -16.66 31.45
N ASP A 781 -11.85 -16.63 32.74
CA ASP A 781 -12.28 -17.83 33.51
C ASP A 781 -13.61 -18.42 33.01
N GLU A 782 -14.47 -17.60 32.39
CA GLU A 782 -15.70 -18.04 31.73
C GLU A 782 -15.44 -18.60 30.34
N VAL A 783 -14.35 -18.18 29.68
CA VAL A 783 -13.99 -18.65 28.34
C VAL A 783 -13.47 -20.08 28.36
N LEU A 784 -12.61 -20.41 29.33
CA LEU A 784 -11.89 -21.68 29.32
C LEU A 784 -12.81 -22.90 29.40
N PRO A 785 -13.87 -22.96 30.29
CA PRO A 785 -14.79 -24.10 30.35
C PRO A 785 -15.63 -24.29 29.08
N ILE A 786 -15.87 -23.21 28.31
CA ILE A 786 -16.63 -23.27 27.07
C ILE A 786 -15.74 -23.76 25.91
N ALA A 787 -14.47 -23.32 25.91
CA ALA A 787 -13.54 -23.53 24.82
C ALA A 787 -12.77 -24.86 24.90
N LEU A 788 -12.42 -25.29 26.10
CA LEU A 788 -11.62 -26.51 26.32
C LEU A 788 -12.51 -27.77 26.33
N ASP A 789 -12.01 -28.82 25.75
CA ASP A 789 -12.69 -30.12 25.71
C ASP A 789 -12.42 -30.93 26.99
N ALA A 790 -12.85 -30.39 28.10
CA ALA A 790 -12.71 -31.02 29.42
C ALA A 790 -13.82 -30.52 30.36
N PRO A 791 -14.20 -31.34 31.37
CA PRO A 791 -15.11 -30.86 32.40
C PRO A 791 -14.44 -29.75 33.23
N GLU A 792 -15.25 -28.84 33.73
CA GLU A 792 -14.78 -27.65 34.45
C GLU A 792 -13.85 -28.01 35.64
N ASP A 793 -14.13 -29.08 36.34
CA ASP A 793 -13.33 -29.58 37.48
C ASP A 793 -11.91 -30.04 37.08
N ALA A 794 -11.70 -30.35 35.80
CA ALA A 794 -10.37 -30.68 35.27
C ALA A 794 -9.53 -29.44 34.88
N ILE A 795 -10.17 -28.29 34.70
CA ILE A 795 -9.50 -27.05 34.33
C ILE A 795 -9.05 -26.29 35.58
N TRP A 796 -9.92 -26.28 36.61
CA TRP A 796 -9.69 -25.51 37.84
C TRP A 796 -9.40 -26.41 39.02
N ASP A 797 -8.26 -26.19 39.67
CA ASP A 797 -8.04 -26.75 41.00
C ASP A 797 -8.81 -25.90 42.05
N LYS A 798 -9.89 -26.49 42.58
CA LYS A 798 -10.79 -25.86 43.56
C LYS A 798 -10.21 -25.76 45.01
N SER A 799 -8.99 -26.23 45.23
CA SER A 799 -8.30 -25.96 46.47
C SER A 799 -8.02 -24.46 46.62
N ASP A 800 -8.52 -23.83 47.70
CA ASP A 800 -8.39 -22.41 48.03
C ASP A 800 -7.15 -21.74 47.41
N CYS A 801 -7.35 -20.92 46.39
CA CYS A 801 -6.26 -20.27 45.68
C CYS A 801 -5.60 -19.23 46.60
N PRO A 802 -4.43 -19.53 47.22
CA PRO A 802 -3.71 -18.54 48.03
C PRO A 802 -3.34 -17.37 47.14
N SER A 803 -3.50 -16.15 47.65
CA SER A 803 -3.05 -14.97 46.95
C SER A 803 -1.59 -15.14 46.52
N LEU A 804 -1.19 -14.57 45.39
CA LEU A 804 0.20 -14.65 44.91
C LEU A 804 1.21 -14.26 46.01
N ILE A 805 0.82 -13.34 46.87
CA ILE A 805 1.60 -12.90 48.06
C ILE A 805 1.76 -14.04 49.08
N GLU A 806 0.75 -14.88 49.32
CA GLU A 806 0.83 -16.04 50.21
C GLU A 806 1.65 -17.16 49.64
N SER A 807 1.56 -17.42 48.31
CA SER A 807 2.40 -18.42 47.62
C SER A 807 3.88 -18.01 47.59
N LEU A 808 4.19 -16.73 47.42
CA LEU A 808 5.54 -16.18 47.49
C LEU A 808 6.10 -16.19 48.92
N ARG A 809 5.26 -16.01 49.96
CA ARG A 809 5.67 -16.13 51.40
C ARG A 809 6.00 -17.58 51.79
N ARG A 810 5.28 -18.58 51.26
CA ARG A 810 5.56 -20.00 51.54
C ARG A 810 6.91 -20.46 50.94
N HIS A 811 7.40 -19.82 49.90
CA HIS A 811 8.72 -20.13 49.32
C HIS A 811 9.88 -19.39 50.01
N HIS A 812 9.62 -18.44 50.93
CA HIS A 812 10.63 -17.68 51.64
C HIS A 812 10.75 -18.06 53.13
N GLU A 813 10.02 -19.10 53.60
CA GLU A 813 10.34 -19.66 54.92
C GLU A 813 11.63 -20.49 54.82
N PRO A 814 12.71 -20.09 55.48
CA PRO A 814 13.93 -20.86 55.46
C PRO A 814 13.64 -22.22 56.15
N ALA A 815 14.05 -23.29 55.49
CA ALA A 815 13.97 -24.63 56.06
C ALA A 815 14.63 -24.60 57.44
N VAL A 816 13.84 -24.75 58.49
CA VAL A 816 14.34 -24.92 59.84
C VAL A 816 15.09 -26.23 59.88
N THR A 817 16.40 -26.18 59.80
CA THR A 817 17.30 -27.30 60.03
C THR A 817 17.23 -27.61 61.55
N THR A 818 16.42 -28.56 61.90
CA THR A 818 16.54 -29.22 63.21
C THR A 818 17.83 -30.02 63.19
N ALA A 819 18.89 -29.41 63.77
CA ALA A 819 20.06 -30.16 64.15
C ALA A 819 19.70 -31.05 65.35
N GLN A 820 19.83 -32.36 65.19
CA GLN A 820 20.14 -33.30 66.28
C GLN A 820 21.57 -33.75 66.16
#